data_372d27b64e42f23e74649b7978d4c0f3
#
_entry.id   372d27b64e42f23e74649b7978d4c0f3
#
_cell.length_a   1.000
_cell.length_b   1.000
_cell.length_c   1.000
_cell.angle_alpha   90.00
_cell.angle_beta   90.00
_cell.angle_gamma   90.00
#
_symmetry.space_group_name_H-M   'P 1'
#
loop_
_entity.id
_entity.type
_entity.pdbx_description
1 polymer ?
#
loop_
_entity_poly.entity_id
_entity_poly.type
_entity_poly.pdbx_seq_one_letter_code
_entity_poly.pdbx_strand_id
1 'polypeptide(L)'
;MIFDKITNLFHNPQTNNAPKSTVHNNCRIFAFNLKGLQSNMMKHSLYICLLMAVMAMAGCRQAKLSVADEQFARGEYYDASVTYKKVYNQLKKKEQRPERGMVAFRLGNCYKRLNMSVRAANAYQNAIRYEYPDSTAMLYLAQALHAEGKYTQAVATYEQYLALNPRDSLALRGLEGCRTSIANKGVPSRYEVHAAKLFNTRRSDFCPMLWGDDYDQIYFASTTEKATGDRKSEITGMKNADIFFSKKNEKGEWQRPEAVEGELNTELDEGIMSFSPDGNTMYFTKARRELDSPTSVEIYTSTRSDAKWSAPVKYEVIADTLSTFGHPAVSPDGNYLYFVSDMPGGYGGNDIWRISLKDRVGTLLNLGPDINTAGNDDFPYVRSDSVLYFSSDGHPGMGGLDLFRAVKTGDTSWRKEHLPAPLNSSGDDFGITFAATEEGFFTSNRNDPKGYDHIYSFKYIPVKITISGIVTDKDEEPVPGAVIRIVGNDGSIQKEVARDDGSFTFTLGRGVKYAMLAGAKGYLNQKQEFESDNTPEDAEYWVEFVLPSITNPSVIENIFYDFDKADLREESVEALNSLITVLNDNPHVVIEMASHTDRWGSEAYNMSLSHRRAQSVVDYLIAHGISADRLKAQGYGKSQPKTVTKRINRLYPQFEEGTVLSEEYVLSLSEADQEAADQINRRTEFSVISLDYE
;
A
#
# COMPACT_ATOMS: atom_id res chain seq x y z
N MET A 1 1.72 -21.25 -0.34
CA MET A 1 0.61 -22.04 -0.85
C MET A 1 0.86 -23.51 -1.07
N ILE A 2 1.97 -23.96 -1.67
CA ILE A 2 2.33 -25.39 -1.62
C ILE A 2 2.50 -25.82 -0.18
N PHE A 3 3.24 -25.07 0.61
CA PHE A 3 3.45 -25.35 2.03
C PHE A 3 2.18 -25.12 2.87
N ASP A 4 1.35 -24.12 2.55
CA ASP A 4 0.04 -23.98 3.22
C ASP A 4 -0.90 -25.14 2.95
N LYS A 5 -0.79 -25.73 1.74
CA LYS A 5 -1.55 -26.97 1.43
C LYS A 5 -1.10 -28.15 2.26
N ILE A 6 0.12 -28.12 2.76
CA ILE A 6 0.71 -29.15 3.63
C ILE A 6 0.37 -28.87 5.09
N THR A 7 0.50 -27.62 5.56
CA THR A 7 0.26 -27.24 6.96
C THR A 7 -1.19 -27.38 7.40
N ASN A 8 -2.16 -27.25 6.51
CA ASN A 8 -3.59 -27.39 6.81
C ASN A 8 -4.10 -28.84 6.98
N LEU A 9 -3.23 -29.79 7.31
CA LEU A 9 -3.55 -31.23 7.40
C LEU A 9 -4.32 -31.63 8.67
N PHE A 10 -4.33 -30.85 9.73
CA PHE A 10 -4.64 -31.36 11.08
C PHE A 10 -5.94 -30.88 11.72
N HIS A 11 -6.78 -30.08 11.07
CA HIS A 11 -8.04 -29.68 11.68
C HIS A 11 -9.24 -30.44 11.12
N ASN A 12 -9.53 -31.61 11.71
CA ASN A 12 -10.89 -32.15 11.77
C ASN A 12 -11.08 -32.91 13.12
N PRO A 13 -11.72 -32.32 14.12
CA PRO A 13 -11.90 -32.91 15.41
C PRO A 13 -13.14 -33.81 15.54
N GLN A 14 -13.58 -34.49 14.49
CA GLN A 14 -14.69 -35.44 14.64
C GLN A 14 -14.55 -36.63 13.69
N THR A 15 -13.82 -37.65 14.10
CA THR A 15 -14.20 -39.07 13.88
C THR A 15 -13.30 -39.97 14.75
N ASN A 16 -13.66 -40.11 16.03
CA ASN A 16 -13.27 -41.29 16.82
C ASN A 16 -14.23 -42.41 16.47
N ASN A 17 -13.65 -43.59 16.22
CA ASN A 17 -14.19 -44.93 16.15
C ASN A 17 -14.21 -45.58 14.76
N ALA A 18 -13.12 -46.26 14.45
CA ALA A 18 -13.17 -47.49 13.67
C ALA A 18 -12.06 -48.46 14.17
N PRO A 19 -12.35 -49.74 14.35
CA PRO A 19 -11.40 -50.69 14.94
C PRO A 19 -10.36 -51.13 13.90
N LYS A 20 -9.14 -51.31 14.39
CA LYS A 20 -8.04 -51.95 13.66
C LYS A 20 -8.41 -53.39 13.31
N SER A 21 -8.46 -53.71 12.04
CA SER A 21 -8.37 -55.12 11.58
C SER A 21 -7.25 -55.23 10.53
N THR A 22 -6.20 -55.84 10.99
CA THR A 22 -5.11 -56.43 10.21
C THR A 22 -5.65 -57.44 9.19
N VAL A 23 -5.43 -57.21 7.91
CA VAL A 23 -5.49 -58.29 6.90
C VAL A 23 -4.23 -58.23 6.06
N HIS A 24 -3.41 -59.21 6.32
CA HIS A 24 -2.20 -59.53 5.59
C HIS A 24 -2.52 -60.17 4.20
N ASN A 25 -1.74 -59.81 3.23
CA ASN A 25 -1.62 -60.38 1.88
C ASN A 25 -1.77 -61.90 1.82
N ASN A 26 -2.56 -62.35 0.86
CA ASN A 26 -2.28 -63.60 0.11
C ASN A 26 -3.16 -63.69 -1.13
N CYS A 27 -2.68 -63.19 -2.26
CA CYS A 27 -3.15 -63.61 -3.58
C CYS A 27 -2.07 -64.47 -4.19
N ARG A 28 -2.13 -65.79 -3.97
CA ARG A 28 -1.44 -66.78 -4.79
C ARG A 28 -2.44 -67.49 -5.68
N ILE A 29 -2.08 -67.47 -6.98
CA ILE A 29 -2.74 -68.04 -8.13
C ILE A 29 -3.00 -69.53 -7.91
N PHE A 30 -4.26 -69.97 -8.04
CA PHE A 30 -4.64 -71.36 -8.19
C PHE A 30 -4.99 -71.60 -9.68
N ALA A 31 -4.07 -72.29 -10.40
CA ALA A 31 -4.41 -72.90 -11.68
C ALA A 31 -5.11 -74.21 -11.44
N PHE A 32 -6.40 -74.31 -11.75
CA PHE A 32 -7.14 -75.57 -11.74
C PHE A 32 -7.22 -76.18 -13.15
N ASN A 33 -6.77 -77.38 -13.21
CA ASN A 33 -6.81 -78.25 -14.42
C ASN A 33 -8.23 -78.88 -14.50
N LEU A 34 -9.02 -78.45 -15.50
CA LEU A 34 -10.36 -78.96 -15.72
C LEU A 34 -10.37 -80.00 -16.89
N LYS A 35 -10.27 -81.29 -16.56
CA LYS A 35 -10.81 -82.30 -17.40
C LYS A 35 -11.71 -83.24 -16.55
N GLY A 36 -13.03 -83.13 -16.83
CA GLY A 36 -14.02 -84.11 -16.43
C GLY A 36 -14.87 -83.77 -15.21
N LEU A 37 -15.97 -83.04 -15.44
CA LEU A 37 -17.21 -83.16 -14.61
C LEU A 37 -18.42 -82.60 -15.36
N GLN A 38 -19.51 -83.39 -15.33
CA GLN A 38 -20.70 -83.26 -16.15
C GLN A 38 -21.61 -82.05 -15.91
N SER A 39 -22.39 -81.71 -16.93
CA SER A 39 -23.22 -80.55 -17.28
C SER A 39 -24.12 -79.79 -16.23
N ASN A 40 -24.38 -80.29 -15.04
CA ASN A 40 -25.17 -79.54 -14.02
C ASN A 40 -24.31 -78.77 -12.98
N MET A 41 -23.09 -79.21 -12.76
CA MET A 41 -22.14 -78.41 -11.91
C MET A 41 -21.57 -77.19 -12.64
N MET A 42 -21.53 -77.20 -13.98
CA MET A 42 -21.04 -76.04 -14.75
C MET A 42 -21.95 -74.85 -14.67
N LYS A 43 -23.30 -75.03 -14.58
CA LYS A 43 -24.23 -73.91 -14.41
C LYS A 43 -24.14 -73.26 -13.05
N HIS A 44 -23.98 -74.03 -11.96
CA HIS A 44 -23.79 -73.45 -10.63
C HIS A 44 -22.42 -72.80 -10.45
N SER A 45 -21.37 -73.35 -11.01
CA SER A 45 -20.04 -72.76 -11.01
C SER A 45 -20.02 -71.43 -11.80
N LEU A 46 -20.73 -71.35 -12.96
CA LEU A 46 -20.85 -70.13 -13.75
C LEU A 46 -21.65 -69.02 -12.99
N TYR A 47 -22.71 -69.40 -12.24
CA TYR A 47 -23.46 -68.48 -11.40
C TYR A 47 -22.62 -67.97 -10.20
N ILE A 48 -21.80 -68.83 -9.59
CA ILE A 48 -20.91 -68.45 -8.48
C ILE A 48 -19.80 -67.55 -9.00
N CYS A 49 -19.20 -67.84 -10.17
CA CYS A 49 -18.23 -67.00 -10.84
C CYS A 49 -18.84 -65.66 -11.27
N LEU A 50 -20.09 -65.65 -11.77
CA LEU A 50 -20.78 -64.40 -12.10
C LEU A 50 -21.12 -63.59 -10.85
N LEU A 51 -21.52 -64.25 -9.75
CA LEU A 51 -21.77 -63.58 -8.46
C LEU A 51 -20.47 -63.04 -7.87
N MET A 52 -19.35 -63.81 -7.93
CA MET A 52 -18.02 -63.33 -7.51
C MET A 52 -17.51 -62.20 -8.42
N ALA A 53 -17.77 -62.21 -9.70
CA ALA A 53 -17.41 -61.14 -10.62
C ALA A 53 -18.27 -59.88 -10.36
N VAL A 54 -19.55 -60.04 -10.03
CA VAL A 54 -20.45 -58.92 -9.64
C VAL A 54 -20.07 -58.36 -8.27
N MET A 55 -19.69 -59.21 -7.30
CA MET A 55 -19.13 -58.76 -6.00
C MET A 55 -17.76 -58.11 -6.13
N ALA A 56 -16.88 -58.62 -7.03
CA ALA A 56 -15.60 -58.01 -7.33
C ALA A 56 -15.77 -56.65 -8.05
N MET A 57 -16.79 -56.50 -8.91
CA MET A 57 -17.09 -55.21 -9.56
C MET A 57 -17.75 -54.22 -8.59
N ALA A 58 -18.57 -54.67 -7.64
CA ALA A 58 -19.12 -53.85 -6.59
C ALA A 58 -18.04 -53.44 -5.58
N GLY A 59 -17.15 -54.34 -5.21
CA GLY A 59 -15.98 -54.09 -4.37
C GLY A 59 -14.98 -53.14 -5.01
N CYS A 60 -14.75 -53.21 -6.33
CA CYS A 60 -13.94 -52.23 -7.05
C CYS A 60 -14.49 -50.80 -7.05
N ARG A 61 -15.83 -50.63 -6.94
CA ARG A 61 -16.47 -49.30 -6.90
C ARG A 61 -16.37 -48.67 -5.51
N GLN A 62 -16.58 -49.45 -4.47
CA GLN A 62 -16.42 -49.03 -3.08
C GLN A 62 -14.94 -48.77 -2.72
N ALA A 63 -14.05 -49.58 -3.27
CA ALA A 63 -12.61 -49.41 -3.17
C ALA A 63 -12.10 -48.07 -3.74
N LYS A 64 -12.74 -47.56 -4.80
CA LYS A 64 -12.34 -46.27 -5.41
C LYS A 64 -12.71 -45.07 -4.52
N LEU A 65 -13.84 -45.07 -3.84
CA LEU A 65 -14.19 -44.02 -2.90
C LEU A 65 -13.28 -44.03 -1.65
N SER A 66 -13.04 -45.24 -1.11
CA SER A 66 -12.12 -45.37 0.02
C SER A 66 -10.68 -44.96 -0.31
N VAL A 67 -10.21 -45.22 -1.54
CA VAL A 67 -8.90 -44.76 -2.01
C VAL A 67 -8.84 -43.23 -2.06
N ALA A 68 -9.89 -42.59 -2.56
CA ALA A 68 -9.94 -41.12 -2.58
C ALA A 68 -9.98 -40.53 -1.14
N ASP A 69 -10.70 -41.16 -0.21
CA ASP A 69 -10.75 -40.77 1.19
C ASP A 69 -9.37 -40.91 1.85
N GLU A 70 -8.68 -42.00 1.57
CA GLU A 70 -7.33 -42.26 2.08
C GLU A 70 -6.30 -41.29 1.50
N GLN A 71 -6.35 -41.01 0.20
CA GLN A 71 -5.53 -39.96 -0.44
C GLN A 71 -5.77 -38.60 0.19
N PHE A 72 -7.03 -38.22 0.39
CA PHE A 72 -7.38 -36.96 1.05
C PHE A 72 -6.83 -36.89 2.48
N ALA A 73 -6.97 -37.96 3.24
CA ALA A 73 -6.47 -38.05 4.61
C ALA A 73 -4.94 -37.93 4.71
N ARG A 74 -4.22 -38.40 3.68
CA ARG A 74 -2.76 -38.22 3.57
C ARG A 74 -2.34 -36.86 3.00
N GLY A 75 -3.30 -35.96 2.64
CA GLY A 75 -3.01 -34.68 2.05
C GLY A 75 -2.71 -34.71 0.54
N GLU A 76 -2.90 -35.83 -0.13
CA GLU A 76 -2.69 -36.01 -1.59
C GLU A 76 -3.88 -35.39 -2.36
N TYR A 77 -4.09 -34.07 -2.21
CA TYR A 77 -5.32 -33.39 -2.63
C TYR A 77 -5.54 -33.44 -4.13
N TYR A 78 -4.47 -33.37 -4.91
CA TYR A 78 -4.58 -33.48 -6.38
C TYR A 78 -5.05 -34.86 -6.79
N ASP A 79 -4.41 -35.93 -6.31
CA ASP A 79 -4.77 -37.30 -6.62
C ASP A 79 -6.15 -37.67 -6.09
N ALA A 80 -6.48 -37.23 -4.86
CA ALA A 80 -7.81 -37.36 -4.31
C ALA A 80 -8.85 -36.69 -5.22
N SER A 81 -8.59 -35.47 -5.73
CA SER A 81 -9.50 -34.77 -6.63
C SER A 81 -9.78 -35.53 -7.92
N VAL A 82 -8.73 -36.13 -8.48
CA VAL A 82 -8.82 -36.98 -9.71
C VAL A 82 -9.69 -38.20 -9.43
N THR A 83 -9.47 -38.83 -8.27
CA THR A 83 -10.19 -40.06 -7.89
C THR A 83 -11.66 -39.74 -7.54
N TYR A 84 -11.93 -38.71 -6.70
CA TYR A 84 -13.30 -38.25 -6.41
C TYR A 84 -14.08 -37.87 -7.68
N LYS A 85 -13.43 -37.16 -8.63
CA LYS A 85 -14.05 -36.80 -9.90
C LYS A 85 -14.48 -38.03 -10.71
N LYS A 86 -13.67 -39.10 -10.73
CA LYS A 86 -14.05 -40.37 -11.39
C LYS A 86 -15.27 -40.98 -10.69
N VAL A 87 -15.29 -41.04 -9.35
CA VAL A 87 -16.43 -41.56 -8.56
C VAL A 87 -17.67 -40.71 -8.83
N TYR A 88 -17.58 -39.38 -8.75
CA TYR A 88 -18.69 -38.44 -9.00
C TYR A 88 -19.35 -38.66 -10.36
N ASN A 89 -18.55 -38.89 -11.41
CA ASN A 89 -19.04 -39.11 -12.75
C ASN A 89 -19.73 -40.49 -12.95
N GLN A 90 -19.50 -41.45 -12.04
CA GLN A 90 -20.16 -42.75 -12.04
C GLN A 90 -21.54 -42.75 -11.35
N LEU A 91 -21.76 -41.79 -10.41
CA LEU A 91 -22.97 -41.66 -9.63
C LEU A 91 -24.08 -40.91 -10.44
N LYS A 92 -24.74 -41.63 -11.39
CA LYS A 92 -25.71 -41.02 -12.31
C LYS A 92 -27.17 -41.31 -11.95
N LYS A 93 -27.45 -42.33 -11.11
CA LYS A 93 -28.81 -42.75 -10.79
C LYS A 93 -29.45 -41.86 -9.73
N LYS A 94 -30.77 -41.73 -9.76
CA LYS A 94 -31.55 -40.88 -8.84
C LYS A 94 -31.35 -41.29 -7.36
N GLU A 95 -31.27 -42.59 -7.10
CA GLU A 95 -31.08 -43.19 -5.77
C GLU A 95 -29.68 -42.89 -5.21
N GLN A 96 -28.73 -42.51 -6.05
CA GLN A 96 -27.35 -42.17 -5.67
C GLN A 96 -27.13 -40.67 -5.40
N ARG A 97 -28.23 -39.89 -5.42
CA ARG A 97 -28.18 -38.43 -5.22
C ARG A 97 -27.52 -38.02 -3.90
N PRO A 98 -27.82 -38.64 -2.72
CA PRO A 98 -27.13 -38.29 -1.46
C PRO A 98 -25.62 -38.58 -1.52
N GLU A 99 -25.22 -39.74 -2.01
CA GLU A 99 -23.82 -40.11 -2.20
C GLU A 99 -23.10 -39.15 -3.14
N ARG A 100 -23.76 -38.74 -4.21
CA ARG A 100 -23.25 -37.76 -5.17
C ARG A 100 -23.03 -36.40 -4.54
N GLY A 101 -23.91 -35.95 -3.63
CA GLY A 101 -23.77 -34.72 -2.84
C GLY A 101 -22.54 -34.77 -1.95
N MET A 102 -22.36 -35.88 -1.21
CA MET A 102 -21.20 -36.09 -0.37
C MET A 102 -19.88 -36.09 -1.16
N VAL A 103 -19.83 -36.79 -2.29
CA VAL A 103 -18.63 -36.82 -3.15
C VAL A 103 -18.35 -35.45 -3.75
N ALA A 104 -19.40 -34.67 -4.12
CA ALA A 104 -19.25 -33.29 -4.58
C ALA A 104 -18.64 -32.40 -3.50
N PHE A 105 -19.07 -32.53 -2.24
CA PHE A 105 -18.52 -31.78 -1.11
C PHE A 105 -17.03 -32.12 -0.90
N ARG A 106 -16.66 -33.41 -0.85
CA ARG A 106 -15.27 -33.84 -0.70
C ARG A 106 -14.39 -33.38 -1.87
N LEU A 107 -14.90 -33.42 -3.09
CA LEU A 107 -14.23 -32.88 -4.28
C LEU A 107 -14.04 -31.36 -4.17
N GLY A 108 -15.04 -30.64 -3.64
CA GLY A 108 -14.94 -29.22 -3.32
C GLY A 108 -13.81 -28.94 -2.32
N ASN A 109 -13.68 -29.78 -1.28
CA ASN A 109 -12.61 -29.67 -0.30
C ASN A 109 -11.22 -29.86 -0.95
N CYS A 110 -11.07 -30.81 -1.88
CA CYS A 110 -9.82 -30.94 -2.65
C CYS A 110 -9.52 -29.67 -3.42
N TYR A 111 -10.50 -29.14 -4.18
CA TYR A 111 -10.32 -27.93 -4.97
C TYR A 111 -10.04 -26.69 -4.11
N LYS A 112 -10.66 -26.57 -2.92
CA LYS A 112 -10.34 -25.52 -1.95
C LYS A 112 -8.87 -25.61 -1.52
N ARG A 113 -8.38 -26.81 -1.17
CA ARG A 113 -6.97 -27.02 -0.80
C ARG A 113 -5.98 -26.80 -1.96
N LEU A 114 -6.45 -26.89 -3.19
CA LEU A 114 -5.68 -26.62 -4.40
C LEU A 114 -5.80 -25.18 -4.89
N ASN A 115 -6.54 -24.31 -4.18
CA ASN A 115 -6.87 -22.93 -4.55
C ASN A 115 -7.53 -22.79 -5.92
N MET A 116 -8.31 -23.77 -6.30
CA MET A 116 -9.09 -23.77 -7.53
C MET A 116 -10.50 -23.24 -7.22
N SER A 117 -10.63 -21.96 -6.81
CA SER A 117 -11.87 -21.35 -6.29
C SER A 117 -13.08 -21.60 -7.19
N VAL A 118 -12.94 -21.40 -8.51
CA VAL A 118 -14.02 -21.66 -9.48
C VAL A 118 -14.50 -23.10 -9.45
N ARG A 119 -13.58 -24.07 -9.36
CA ARG A 119 -13.93 -25.50 -9.28
C ARG A 119 -14.52 -25.87 -7.93
N ALA A 120 -13.99 -25.26 -6.86
CA ALA A 120 -14.51 -25.45 -5.52
C ALA A 120 -15.96 -24.95 -5.39
N ALA A 121 -16.24 -23.72 -5.86
CA ALA A 121 -17.59 -23.17 -5.88
C ALA A 121 -18.58 -24.07 -6.63
N ASN A 122 -18.23 -24.51 -7.83
CA ASN A 122 -19.06 -25.43 -8.61
C ASN A 122 -19.32 -26.76 -7.90
N ALA A 123 -18.31 -27.30 -7.19
CA ALA A 123 -18.42 -28.56 -6.46
C ALA A 123 -19.34 -28.39 -5.23
N TYR A 124 -19.16 -27.32 -4.44
CA TYR A 124 -20.03 -27.03 -3.28
C TYR A 124 -21.46 -26.70 -3.71
N GLN A 125 -21.66 -25.97 -4.80
CA GLN A 125 -22.99 -25.72 -5.34
C GLN A 125 -23.69 -27.03 -5.78
N ASN A 126 -22.95 -27.99 -6.33
CA ASN A 126 -23.48 -29.31 -6.62
C ASN A 126 -23.78 -30.10 -5.35
N ALA A 127 -22.97 -30.02 -4.30
CA ALA A 127 -23.26 -30.63 -3.02
C ALA A 127 -24.60 -30.13 -2.46
N ILE A 128 -24.81 -28.83 -2.43
CA ILE A 128 -26.05 -28.17 -1.98
C ILE A 128 -27.24 -28.60 -2.86
N ARG A 129 -27.07 -28.61 -4.18
CA ARG A 129 -28.11 -29.08 -5.14
C ARG A 129 -28.54 -30.52 -4.88
N TYR A 130 -27.60 -31.36 -4.43
CA TYR A 130 -27.89 -32.76 -4.08
C TYR A 130 -28.23 -32.94 -2.62
N GLU A 131 -28.62 -31.85 -1.92
CA GLU A 131 -29.13 -31.86 -0.56
C GLU A 131 -28.12 -32.47 0.46
N TYR A 132 -26.81 -32.18 0.27
CA TYR A 132 -25.82 -32.55 1.27
C TYR A 132 -26.15 -31.89 2.61
N PRO A 133 -26.24 -32.65 3.71
CA PRO A 133 -26.88 -32.17 4.94
C PRO A 133 -26.03 -31.19 5.77
N ASP A 134 -24.72 -31.12 5.51
CA ASP A 134 -23.81 -30.29 6.28
C ASP A 134 -23.82 -28.85 5.75
N SER A 135 -24.20 -27.88 6.60
CA SER A 135 -24.27 -26.46 6.25
C SER A 135 -22.91 -25.85 5.92
N THR A 136 -21.79 -26.51 6.28
CA THR A 136 -20.43 -26.05 5.90
C THR A 136 -20.25 -25.98 4.38
N ALA A 137 -21.03 -26.72 3.61
CA ALA A 137 -21.06 -26.59 2.15
C ALA A 137 -21.44 -25.16 1.70
N MET A 138 -22.33 -24.47 2.42
CA MET A 138 -22.71 -23.08 2.16
C MET A 138 -21.58 -22.13 2.53
N LEU A 139 -20.94 -22.33 3.71
CA LEU A 139 -19.79 -21.53 4.12
C LEU A 139 -18.67 -21.60 3.08
N TYR A 140 -18.31 -22.81 2.67
CA TYR A 140 -17.22 -23.01 1.70
C TYR A 140 -17.59 -22.52 0.29
N LEU A 141 -18.87 -22.56 -0.09
CA LEU A 141 -19.35 -21.90 -1.31
C LEU A 141 -19.17 -20.38 -1.22
N ALA A 142 -19.56 -19.78 -0.09
CA ALA A 142 -19.41 -18.33 0.11
C ALA A 142 -17.95 -17.90 0.05
N GLN A 143 -17.04 -18.64 0.73
CA GLN A 143 -15.60 -18.40 0.66
C GLN A 143 -15.04 -18.53 -0.76
N ALA A 144 -15.47 -19.55 -1.52
CA ALA A 144 -15.03 -19.73 -2.90
C ALA A 144 -15.53 -18.61 -3.81
N LEU A 145 -16.77 -18.14 -3.63
CA LEU A 145 -17.32 -16.97 -4.37
C LEU A 145 -16.59 -15.68 -3.98
N HIS A 146 -16.22 -15.54 -2.71
CA HIS A 146 -15.42 -14.41 -2.21
C HIS A 146 -14.06 -14.38 -2.92
N ALA A 147 -13.34 -15.49 -2.93
CA ALA A 147 -12.06 -15.65 -3.63
C ALA A 147 -12.15 -15.48 -5.15
N GLU A 148 -13.33 -15.57 -5.75
CA GLU A 148 -13.57 -15.23 -7.15
C GLU A 148 -13.92 -13.76 -7.39
N GLY A 149 -14.01 -12.93 -6.34
CA GLY A 149 -14.46 -11.54 -6.40
C GLY A 149 -15.97 -11.39 -6.69
N LYS A 150 -16.75 -12.47 -6.57
CA LYS A 150 -18.22 -12.47 -6.75
C LYS A 150 -18.93 -12.00 -5.47
N TYR A 151 -18.51 -10.84 -4.96
CA TYR A 151 -18.89 -10.34 -3.62
C TYR A 151 -20.39 -10.32 -3.35
N THR A 152 -21.22 -9.87 -4.30
CA THR A 152 -22.67 -9.83 -4.12
C THR A 152 -23.27 -11.23 -3.91
N GLN A 153 -22.75 -12.24 -4.63
CA GLN A 153 -23.20 -13.62 -4.47
C GLN A 153 -22.65 -14.22 -3.16
N ALA A 154 -21.42 -13.90 -2.81
CA ALA A 154 -20.80 -14.33 -1.56
C ALA A 154 -21.59 -13.77 -0.36
N VAL A 155 -21.95 -12.48 -0.35
CA VAL A 155 -22.78 -11.84 0.69
C VAL A 155 -24.08 -12.62 0.89
N ALA A 156 -24.84 -12.85 -0.18
CA ALA A 156 -26.10 -13.58 -0.08
C ALA A 156 -25.91 -15.01 0.47
N THR A 157 -24.80 -15.67 0.13
CA THR A 157 -24.51 -17.04 0.60
C THR A 157 -24.04 -17.05 2.06
N TYR A 158 -23.23 -16.06 2.48
CA TYR A 158 -22.84 -15.88 3.88
C TYR A 158 -24.07 -15.59 4.77
N GLU A 159 -24.99 -14.74 4.33
CA GLU A 159 -26.22 -14.42 5.06
C GLU A 159 -27.12 -15.65 5.23
N GLN A 160 -27.25 -16.49 4.20
CA GLN A 160 -27.97 -17.76 4.28
C GLN A 160 -27.31 -18.71 5.29
N TYR A 161 -26.00 -18.84 5.29
CA TYR A 161 -25.26 -19.66 6.24
C TYR A 161 -25.39 -19.13 7.68
N LEU A 162 -25.24 -17.82 7.87
CA LEU A 162 -25.33 -17.17 9.18
C LEU A 162 -26.74 -17.22 9.78
N ALA A 163 -27.79 -17.36 8.97
CA ALA A 163 -29.15 -17.64 9.46
C ALA A 163 -29.24 -18.98 10.20
N LEU A 164 -28.37 -19.95 9.87
CA LEU A 164 -28.25 -21.24 10.54
C LEU A 164 -27.18 -21.24 11.64
N ASN A 165 -26.10 -20.48 11.45
CA ASN A 165 -24.91 -20.46 12.31
C ASN A 165 -24.50 -19.01 12.66
N PRO A 166 -25.27 -18.26 13.48
CA PRO A 166 -25.14 -16.81 13.64
C PRO A 166 -23.87 -16.35 14.36
N ARG A 167 -23.10 -17.24 14.96
CA ARG A 167 -21.87 -16.93 15.72
C ARG A 167 -20.58 -17.40 15.04
N ASP A 168 -20.67 -17.90 13.80
CA ASP A 168 -19.48 -18.34 13.08
C ASP A 168 -18.61 -17.13 12.73
N SER A 169 -17.43 -17.05 13.34
CA SER A 169 -16.52 -15.91 13.22
C SER A 169 -15.94 -15.76 11.82
N LEU A 170 -15.67 -16.87 11.12
CA LEU A 170 -15.14 -16.85 9.76
C LEU A 170 -16.21 -16.34 8.77
N ALA A 171 -17.47 -16.78 8.94
CA ALA A 171 -18.55 -16.30 8.11
C ALA A 171 -18.85 -14.82 8.34
N LEU A 172 -18.83 -14.35 9.60
CA LEU A 172 -19.03 -12.93 9.94
C LEU A 172 -17.96 -12.04 9.31
N ARG A 173 -16.70 -12.44 9.43
CA ARG A 173 -15.56 -11.69 8.86
C ARG A 173 -15.56 -11.72 7.34
N GLY A 174 -15.87 -12.88 6.72
CA GLY A 174 -16.00 -12.98 5.27
C GLY A 174 -17.13 -12.09 4.72
N LEU A 175 -18.27 -12.01 5.43
CA LEU A 175 -19.37 -11.11 5.09
C LEU A 175 -18.94 -9.64 5.17
N GLU A 176 -18.24 -9.26 6.25
CA GLU A 176 -17.68 -7.93 6.44
C GLU A 176 -16.70 -7.57 5.33
N GLY A 177 -15.76 -8.46 5.01
CA GLY A 177 -14.79 -8.30 3.93
C GLY A 177 -15.45 -8.07 2.57
N CYS A 178 -16.47 -8.88 2.22
CA CYS A 178 -17.22 -8.69 0.99
C CYS A 178 -17.93 -7.32 0.93
N ARG A 179 -18.56 -6.89 2.02
CA ARG A 179 -19.25 -5.59 2.08
C ARG A 179 -18.27 -4.43 1.94
N THR A 180 -17.14 -4.51 2.62
CA THR A 180 -16.04 -3.52 2.51
C THR A 180 -15.47 -3.46 1.10
N SER A 181 -15.25 -4.61 0.46
CA SER A 181 -14.76 -4.68 -0.93
C SER A 181 -15.73 -4.07 -1.93
N ILE A 182 -17.05 -4.23 -1.72
CA ILE A 182 -18.06 -3.57 -2.54
C ILE A 182 -18.02 -2.05 -2.34
N ALA A 183 -17.94 -1.60 -1.08
CA ALA A 183 -17.95 -0.17 -0.74
C ALA A 183 -16.69 0.56 -1.27
N ASN A 184 -15.54 -0.11 -1.23
CA ASN A 184 -14.26 0.46 -1.67
C ASN A 184 -13.97 0.26 -3.18
N LYS A 185 -14.94 -0.26 -3.93
CA LYS A 185 -14.77 -0.47 -5.37
C LYS A 185 -14.53 0.85 -6.10
N GLY A 186 -13.38 0.97 -6.76
CA GLY A 186 -13.02 2.15 -7.52
C GLY A 186 -12.38 3.28 -6.69
N VAL A 187 -12.14 3.07 -5.40
CA VAL A 187 -11.32 4.00 -4.61
C VAL A 187 -9.90 4.00 -5.17
N PRO A 188 -9.35 5.18 -5.53
CA PRO A 188 -7.98 5.28 -6.03
C PRO A 188 -6.97 4.76 -5.01
N SER A 189 -5.93 4.11 -5.51
CA SER A 189 -4.82 3.64 -4.70
C SER A 189 -3.52 4.31 -5.12
N ARG A 190 -2.62 4.49 -4.16
CA ARG A 190 -1.25 4.97 -4.40
C ARG A 190 -0.27 3.85 -4.73
N TYR A 191 -0.72 2.60 -4.77
CA TYR A 191 0.12 1.48 -5.14
C TYR A 191 -0.03 1.15 -6.62
N GLU A 192 1.10 1.06 -7.31
CA GLU A 192 1.22 0.47 -8.64
C GLU A 192 1.66 -0.99 -8.48
N VAL A 193 0.98 -1.92 -9.17
CA VAL A 193 1.26 -3.35 -9.10
C VAL A 193 1.38 -3.92 -10.49
N HIS A 194 2.48 -4.62 -10.76
CA HIS A 194 2.78 -5.23 -12.06
C HIS A 194 3.27 -6.66 -11.91
N ALA A 195 2.86 -7.54 -12.84
CA ALA A 195 3.40 -8.90 -12.87
C ALA A 195 4.91 -8.88 -13.18
N ALA A 196 5.71 -9.50 -12.33
CA ALA A 196 7.16 -9.59 -12.48
C ALA A 196 7.53 -10.68 -13.51
N LYS A 197 7.29 -10.39 -14.79
CA LYS A 197 7.35 -11.36 -15.91
C LYS A 197 8.65 -12.13 -16.00
N LEU A 198 9.77 -11.56 -15.57
CA LEU A 198 11.07 -12.21 -15.60
C LEU A 198 11.16 -13.40 -14.64
N PHE A 199 10.49 -13.29 -13.50
CA PHE A 199 10.49 -14.29 -12.43
C PHE A 199 9.36 -15.32 -12.60
N ASN A 200 8.32 -14.98 -13.35
CA ASN A 200 7.14 -15.82 -13.51
C ASN A 200 7.30 -16.82 -14.65
N THR A 201 6.99 -18.07 -14.35
CA THR A 201 6.93 -19.19 -15.31
C THR A 201 5.48 -19.53 -15.69
N ARG A 202 5.25 -20.68 -16.30
CA ARG A 202 3.90 -21.22 -16.54
C ARG A 202 3.39 -22.06 -15.36
N ARG A 203 4.11 -22.07 -14.26
CA ARG A 203 3.84 -22.82 -13.03
C ARG A 203 3.75 -21.83 -11.87
N SER A 204 3.70 -22.33 -10.65
CA SER A 204 3.73 -21.45 -9.47
C SER A 204 5.15 -20.95 -9.19
N ASP A 205 5.26 -19.64 -9.02
CA ASP A 205 6.46 -18.91 -8.61
C ASP A 205 6.04 -18.01 -7.45
N PHE A 206 6.65 -18.14 -6.25
CA PHE A 206 6.09 -17.55 -5.04
C PHE A 206 7.13 -17.25 -3.95
N CYS A 207 6.71 -16.46 -2.96
CA CYS A 207 7.48 -16.04 -1.78
C CYS A 207 8.83 -15.42 -2.15
N PRO A 208 8.82 -14.32 -2.92
CA PRO A 208 10.02 -13.57 -3.18
C PRO A 208 10.62 -13.01 -1.89
N MET A 209 11.95 -13.07 -1.77
CA MET A 209 12.69 -12.48 -0.67
C MET A 209 13.84 -11.67 -1.24
N LEU A 210 13.78 -10.35 -1.08
CA LEU A 210 14.84 -9.44 -1.43
C LEU A 210 15.97 -9.51 -0.40
N TRP A 211 17.22 -9.48 -0.89
CA TRP A 211 18.41 -9.52 -0.08
C TRP A 211 19.57 -8.72 -0.70
N GLY A 212 20.63 -8.48 0.08
CA GLY A 212 21.81 -7.71 -0.30
C GLY A 212 21.76 -6.28 0.21
N ASP A 213 22.91 -5.61 0.32
CA ASP A 213 23.05 -4.23 0.86
C ASP A 213 22.20 -3.22 0.07
N ASP A 214 22.11 -3.43 -1.26
CA ASP A 214 21.34 -2.59 -2.17
C ASP A 214 20.05 -3.29 -2.67
N TYR A 215 19.61 -4.35 -2.00
CA TYR A 215 18.46 -5.17 -2.44
C TYR A 215 18.62 -5.61 -3.92
N ASP A 216 19.84 -6.02 -4.25
CA ASP A 216 20.25 -6.42 -5.60
C ASP A 216 20.08 -7.92 -5.88
N GLN A 217 19.65 -8.67 -4.87
CA GLN A 217 19.42 -10.11 -4.92
C GLN A 217 17.96 -10.44 -4.59
N ILE A 218 17.39 -11.41 -5.32
CA ILE A 218 16.05 -11.92 -5.04
C ILE A 218 16.10 -13.44 -5.05
N TYR A 219 15.54 -14.04 -4.01
CA TYR A 219 15.31 -15.48 -3.90
C TYR A 219 13.81 -15.75 -3.93
N PHE A 220 13.38 -16.85 -4.51
CA PHE A 220 11.96 -17.24 -4.54
C PHE A 220 11.81 -18.74 -4.79
N ALA A 221 10.65 -19.30 -4.46
CA ALA A 221 10.32 -20.68 -4.74
C ALA A 221 9.62 -20.83 -6.09
N SER A 222 9.94 -21.88 -6.84
CA SER A 222 9.33 -22.16 -8.15
C SER A 222 9.11 -23.64 -8.39
N THR A 223 7.93 -23.98 -8.94
CA THR A 223 7.57 -25.35 -9.38
C THR A 223 7.82 -25.54 -10.88
N THR A 224 8.76 -24.79 -11.44
CA THR A 224 9.12 -24.83 -12.85
C THR A 224 9.57 -26.23 -13.30
N GLU A 225 9.51 -26.48 -14.58
CA GLU A 225 10.02 -27.76 -15.15
C GLU A 225 11.53 -27.96 -14.91
N LYS A 226 12.26 -26.91 -14.53
CA LYS A 226 13.69 -26.97 -14.16
C LYS A 226 13.93 -27.32 -12.69
N ALA A 227 12.91 -27.42 -11.86
CA ALA A 227 13.05 -27.85 -10.47
C ALA A 227 13.57 -29.30 -10.41
N THR A 228 14.22 -29.65 -9.30
CA THR A 228 14.85 -30.93 -9.05
C THR A 228 13.83 -32.07 -9.05
N GLY A 229 14.26 -33.29 -9.47
CA GLY A 229 13.40 -34.46 -9.53
C GLY A 229 12.44 -34.48 -10.73
N ASP A 230 11.89 -35.65 -11.03
CA ASP A 230 10.96 -35.85 -12.15
C ASP A 230 9.53 -36.19 -11.69
N ARG A 231 9.33 -36.39 -10.38
CA ARG A 231 8.03 -36.74 -9.81
C ARG A 231 7.16 -35.52 -9.69
N LYS A 232 5.85 -35.72 -9.86
CA LYS A 232 4.84 -34.72 -9.54
C LYS A 232 4.36 -34.94 -8.12
N SER A 233 4.17 -33.87 -7.42
CA SER A 233 3.55 -33.85 -6.09
C SER A 233 2.12 -34.38 -6.18
N GLU A 234 1.79 -35.36 -5.38
CA GLU A 234 0.43 -35.88 -5.21
C GLU A 234 -0.50 -34.84 -4.56
N ILE A 235 0.11 -33.83 -3.88
CA ILE A 235 -0.59 -32.71 -3.25
C ILE A 235 -1.06 -31.70 -4.28
N THR A 236 -0.16 -31.26 -5.19
CA THR A 236 -0.42 -30.14 -6.11
C THR A 236 -0.59 -30.56 -7.57
N GLY A 237 -0.10 -31.73 -7.94
CA GLY A 237 -0.01 -32.19 -9.33
C GLY A 237 1.06 -31.50 -10.17
N MET A 238 1.87 -30.63 -9.55
CA MET A 238 3.04 -29.96 -10.14
C MET A 238 4.33 -30.64 -9.68
N LYS A 239 5.49 -30.27 -10.23
CA LYS A 239 6.78 -30.61 -9.62
C LYS A 239 6.86 -29.99 -8.23
N ASN A 240 7.69 -30.54 -7.36
CA ASN A 240 8.02 -29.92 -6.09
C ASN A 240 8.76 -28.59 -6.32
N ALA A 241 8.67 -27.68 -5.36
CA ALA A 241 9.27 -26.36 -5.47
C ALA A 241 10.74 -26.39 -5.08
N ASP A 242 11.55 -25.73 -5.89
CA ASP A 242 12.96 -25.42 -5.61
C ASP A 242 13.14 -23.93 -5.32
N ILE A 243 14.22 -23.57 -4.65
CA ILE A 243 14.65 -22.19 -4.45
C ILE A 243 15.44 -21.73 -5.67
N PHE A 244 15.02 -20.62 -6.27
CA PHE A 244 15.68 -19.93 -7.37
C PHE A 244 16.23 -18.59 -6.90
N PHE A 245 17.20 -18.10 -7.63
CA PHE A 245 17.94 -16.88 -7.33
C PHE A 245 18.13 -16.04 -8.58
N SER A 246 18.08 -14.73 -8.43
CA SER A 246 18.48 -13.75 -9.44
C SER A 246 19.21 -12.59 -8.80
N LYS A 247 20.08 -11.94 -9.56
CA LYS A 247 20.85 -10.77 -9.14
C LYS A 247 20.71 -9.67 -10.19
N LYS A 248 20.77 -8.40 -9.75
CA LYS A 248 20.89 -7.25 -10.64
C LYS A 248 22.29 -7.19 -11.26
N ASN A 249 22.36 -6.78 -12.52
CA ASN A 249 23.63 -6.47 -13.19
C ASN A 249 24.12 -5.06 -12.80
N GLU A 250 25.27 -4.66 -13.31
CA GLU A 250 25.85 -3.32 -13.08
C GLU A 250 24.97 -2.14 -13.53
N LYS A 251 23.97 -2.41 -14.38
CA LYS A 251 22.96 -1.42 -14.82
C LYS A 251 21.72 -1.39 -13.92
N GLY A 252 21.66 -2.20 -12.87
CA GLY A 252 20.51 -2.34 -12.00
C GLY A 252 19.36 -3.20 -12.56
N GLU A 253 19.59 -3.92 -13.68
CA GLU A 253 18.59 -4.78 -14.30
C GLU A 253 18.68 -6.21 -13.76
N TRP A 254 17.53 -6.82 -13.46
CA TRP A 254 17.47 -8.21 -13.00
C TRP A 254 17.92 -9.18 -14.07
N GLN A 255 18.78 -10.12 -13.70
CA GLN A 255 19.22 -11.22 -14.55
C GLN A 255 18.19 -12.34 -14.57
N ARG A 256 18.35 -13.29 -15.51
CA ARG A 256 17.48 -14.46 -15.59
C ARG A 256 17.67 -15.34 -14.35
N PRO A 257 16.58 -15.77 -13.69
CA PRO A 257 16.68 -16.64 -12.52
C PRO A 257 17.31 -18.01 -12.83
N GLU A 258 18.10 -18.49 -11.87
CA GLU A 258 18.72 -19.81 -11.89
C GLU A 258 18.47 -20.52 -10.55
N ALA A 259 18.49 -21.84 -10.54
CA ALA A 259 18.42 -22.60 -9.30
C ALA A 259 19.64 -22.24 -8.41
N VAL A 260 19.46 -22.14 -7.10
CA VAL A 260 20.56 -21.85 -6.20
C VAL A 260 21.64 -22.95 -6.27
N GLU A 261 22.91 -22.52 -6.24
CA GLU A 261 24.03 -23.45 -6.24
C GLU A 261 24.23 -24.10 -4.87
N GLY A 262 24.58 -25.40 -4.87
CA GLY A 262 24.86 -26.18 -3.68
C GLY A 262 23.90 -27.34 -3.48
N GLU A 263 23.71 -27.77 -2.22
CA GLU A 263 22.93 -28.96 -1.87
C GLU A 263 21.55 -28.61 -1.29
N LEU A 264 21.08 -27.37 -1.50
CA LEU A 264 19.89 -26.83 -0.84
C LEU A 264 18.60 -27.41 -1.42
N ASN A 265 18.50 -27.48 -2.76
CA ASN A 265 17.34 -28.04 -3.45
C ASN A 265 17.42 -29.58 -3.50
N THR A 266 16.30 -30.25 -3.20
CA THR A 266 16.19 -31.71 -3.15
C THR A 266 14.99 -32.21 -3.98
N GLU A 267 14.62 -33.48 -3.86
CA GLU A 267 13.38 -34.01 -4.47
C GLU A 267 12.10 -33.63 -3.71
N LEU A 268 12.19 -32.86 -2.59
CA LEU A 268 11.06 -32.39 -1.81
C LEU A 268 10.77 -30.92 -2.13
N ASP A 269 9.73 -30.36 -1.52
CA ASP A 269 9.44 -28.93 -1.63
C ASP A 269 10.36 -28.13 -0.71
N GLU A 270 11.11 -27.18 -1.25
CA GLU A 270 11.89 -26.16 -0.55
C GLU A 270 11.40 -24.76 -0.95
N GLY A 271 11.30 -23.86 0.02
CA GLY A 271 10.91 -22.46 -0.24
C GLY A 271 10.57 -21.68 1.01
N ILE A 272 10.01 -20.49 0.83
CA ILE A 272 9.63 -19.56 1.91
C ILE A 272 10.81 -19.35 2.85
N MET A 273 11.71 -18.47 2.46
CA MET A 273 13.00 -18.27 3.14
C MET A 273 13.09 -16.91 3.81
N SER A 274 13.99 -16.83 4.78
CA SER A 274 14.46 -15.61 5.43
C SER A 274 15.95 -15.74 5.75
N PHE A 275 16.64 -14.62 5.91
CA PHE A 275 18.10 -14.61 6.13
C PHE A 275 18.43 -14.07 7.51
N SER A 276 19.55 -14.53 8.08
CA SER A 276 20.21 -13.83 9.19
C SER A 276 20.67 -12.45 8.72
N PRO A 277 20.79 -11.44 9.63
CA PRO A 277 21.18 -10.08 9.24
C PRO A 277 22.54 -9.99 8.51
N ASP A 278 23.44 -10.93 8.75
CA ASP A 278 24.72 -11.05 8.07
C ASP A 278 24.67 -11.78 6.72
N GLY A 279 23.48 -12.34 6.35
CA GLY A 279 23.26 -13.08 5.12
C GLY A 279 23.92 -14.46 5.03
N ASN A 280 24.58 -14.90 6.10
CA ASN A 280 25.33 -16.14 6.09
C ASN A 280 24.47 -17.38 6.38
N THR A 281 23.29 -17.19 7.00
CA THR A 281 22.35 -18.26 7.31
C THR A 281 21.01 -18.00 6.65
N MET A 282 20.53 -18.96 5.88
CA MET A 282 19.17 -19.01 5.36
C MET A 282 18.33 -19.91 6.27
N TYR A 283 17.19 -19.42 6.71
CA TYR A 283 16.12 -20.20 7.33
C TYR A 283 15.05 -20.40 6.26
N PHE A 284 14.58 -21.62 6.06
CA PHE A 284 13.58 -21.89 5.03
C PHE A 284 12.66 -23.05 5.41
N THR A 285 11.50 -23.11 4.78
CA THR A 285 10.54 -24.17 4.93
C THR A 285 10.88 -25.30 3.97
N LYS A 286 10.91 -26.54 4.48
CA LYS A 286 11.11 -27.74 3.71
C LYS A 286 10.04 -28.77 4.05
N ALA A 287 9.48 -29.44 3.02
CA ALA A 287 8.58 -30.55 3.22
C ALA A 287 9.32 -31.74 3.80
N ARG A 288 8.65 -32.43 4.76
CA ARG A 288 9.06 -33.71 5.30
C ARG A 288 8.06 -34.78 4.86
N ARG A 289 8.55 -35.85 4.29
CA ARG A 289 7.73 -36.97 3.88
C ARG A 289 8.18 -38.22 4.62
N GLU A 290 7.29 -38.80 5.40
CA GLU A 290 7.46 -40.12 6.01
C GLU A 290 6.50 -41.13 5.38
N LEU A 291 6.92 -42.40 5.28
CA LEU A 291 6.03 -43.47 4.86
C LEU A 291 4.88 -43.59 5.86
N ASP A 292 3.64 -43.64 5.35
CA ASP A 292 2.40 -43.79 6.12
C ASP A 292 2.02 -42.63 7.06
N SER A 293 2.70 -41.47 6.99
CA SER A 293 2.34 -40.24 7.72
C SER A 293 1.90 -39.14 6.77
N PRO A 294 1.03 -38.21 7.22
CA PRO A 294 0.75 -37.00 6.47
C PRO A 294 2.03 -36.21 6.20
N THR A 295 2.14 -35.63 5.01
CA THR A 295 3.26 -34.73 4.71
C THR A 295 3.18 -33.50 5.62
N SER A 296 4.25 -33.22 6.35
CA SER A 296 4.40 -32.05 7.20
C SER A 296 5.49 -31.13 6.66
N VAL A 297 5.57 -29.91 7.19
CA VAL A 297 6.65 -28.97 6.87
C VAL A 297 7.42 -28.62 8.15
N GLU A 298 8.70 -28.40 7.99
CA GLU A 298 9.63 -28.06 9.06
C GLU A 298 10.57 -26.95 8.61
N ILE A 299 11.12 -26.21 9.58
CA ILE A 299 12.13 -25.20 9.30
C ILE A 299 13.50 -25.87 9.24
N TYR A 300 14.24 -25.54 8.20
CA TYR A 300 15.63 -25.92 8.00
C TYR A 300 16.51 -24.69 7.91
N THR A 301 17.80 -24.87 8.16
CA THR A 301 18.83 -23.86 7.94
C THR A 301 19.87 -24.39 6.95
N SER A 302 20.44 -23.45 6.21
CA SER A 302 21.64 -23.67 5.41
C SER A 302 22.57 -22.48 5.60
N THR A 303 23.88 -22.76 5.61
CA THR A 303 24.91 -21.72 5.73
C THR A 303 25.60 -21.50 4.40
N ARG A 304 25.98 -20.26 4.13
CA ARG A 304 26.67 -19.89 2.90
C ARG A 304 28.18 -19.89 3.10
N SER A 305 28.89 -20.58 2.20
CA SER A 305 30.35 -20.47 2.05
C SER A 305 30.63 -20.08 0.61
N ASP A 306 31.24 -18.93 0.41
CA ASP A 306 31.40 -18.29 -0.91
C ASP A 306 30.04 -18.07 -1.61
N ALA A 307 29.85 -18.69 -2.77
CA ALA A 307 28.60 -18.59 -3.53
C ALA A 307 27.62 -19.77 -3.29
N LYS A 308 28.02 -20.77 -2.47
CA LYS A 308 27.29 -22.04 -2.35
C LYS A 308 26.65 -22.19 -0.98
N TRP A 309 25.45 -22.76 -0.98
CA TRP A 309 24.70 -23.12 0.21
C TRP A 309 25.02 -24.56 0.64
N SER A 310 25.20 -24.79 1.94
CA SER A 310 25.43 -26.10 2.52
C SER A 310 24.16 -26.99 2.41
N ALA A 311 24.32 -28.28 2.63
CA ALA A 311 23.19 -29.20 2.82
C ALA A 311 22.26 -28.69 3.93
N PRO A 312 20.92 -28.84 3.77
CA PRO A 312 19.93 -28.42 4.76
C PRO A 312 20.10 -29.15 6.09
N VAL A 313 20.05 -28.41 7.19
CA VAL A 313 20.03 -28.94 8.55
C VAL A 313 18.71 -28.56 9.21
N LYS A 314 17.98 -29.55 9.77
CA LYS A 314 16.73 -29.27 10.48
C LYS A 314 16.98 -28.31 11.64
N TYR A 315 16.19 -27.22 11.70
CA TYR A 315 16.15 -26.29 12.81
C TYR A 315 15.00 -26.68 13.75
N GLU A 316 15.31 -27.30 14.88
CA GLU A 316 14.31 -27.69 15.86
C GLU A 316 13.85 -26.46 16.64
N VAL A 317 12.66 -25.97 16.33
CA VAL A 317 12.05 -24.83 17.06
C VAL A 317 11.72 -25.24 18.49
N ILE A 318 10.98 -26.33 18.65
CA ILE A 318 10.65 -26.99 19.91
C ILE A 318 10.64 -28.51 19.65
N ALA A 319 10.68 -29.30 20.76
CA ALA A 319 10.61 -30.77 20.70
C ALA A 319 9.14 -31.24 20.49
N ASP A 320 8.53 -30.87 19.37
CA ASP A 320 7.20 -31.34 18.94
C ASP A 320 7.33 -31.95 17.52
N THR A 321 6.84 -33.17 17.39
CA THR A 321 6.89 -33.93 16.13
C THR A 321 5.53 -34.07 15.43
N LEU A 322 4.47 -33.55 16.05
CA LEU A 322 3.10 -33.66 15.53
C LEU A 322 2.65 -32.41 14.80
N SER A 323 3.13 -31.24 15.23
CA SER A 323 2.80 -29.96 14.62
C SER A 323 3.69 -29.66 13.42
N THR A 324 3.23 -28.72 12.59
CA THR A 324 3.97 -28.18 11.46
C THR A 324 4.69 -26.90 11.85
N PHE A 325 5.86 -26.64 11.28
CA PHE A 325 6.66 -25.43 11.50
C PHE A 325 7.14 -24.92 10.16
N GLY A 326 6.76 -23.68 9.80
CA GLY A 326 7.11 -23.13 8.50
C GLY A 326 7.16 -21.62 8.48
N HIS A 327 7.31 -21.05 7.30
CA HIS A 327 7.31 -19.62 7.01
C HIS A 327 8.22 -18.81 7.94
N PRO A 328 9.52 -19.13 8.03
CA PRO A 328 10.43 -18.44 8.93
C PRO A 328 10.65 -17.00 8.50
N ALA A 329 10.70 -16.07 9.47
CA ALA A 329 11.05 -14.67 9.28
C ALA A 329 11.94 -14.20 10.43
N VAL A 330 13.20 -13.93 10.12
CA VAL A 330 14.18 -13.44 11.08
C VAL A 330 13.97 -11.93 11.27
N SER A 331 14.00 -11.45 12.52
CA SER A 331 13.94 -10.00 12.78
C SER A 331 15.22 -9.31 12.27
N PRO A 332 15.14 -8.03 11.82
CA PRO A 332 16.29 -7.29 11.29
C PRO A 332 17.47 -7.18 12.26
N ASP A 333 17.21 -7.20 13.58
CA ASP A 333 18.22 -7.20 14.63
C ASP A 333 18.83 -8.59 14.92
N GLY A 334 18.30 -9.66 14.27
CA GLY A 334 18.74 -11.05 14.46
C GLY A 334 18.38 -11.66 15.81
N ASN A 335 17.51 -11.05 16.61
CA ASN A 335 17.20 -11.52 17.95
C ASN A 335 16.06 -12.54 17.96
N TYR A 336 15.15 -12.49 17.00
CA TYR A 336 13.94 -13.30 16.98
C TYR A 336 13.73 -14.02 15.64
N LEU A 337 13.20 -15.24 15.75
CA LEU A 337 12.61 -15.97 14.65
C LEU A 337 11.09 -15.94 14.81
N TYR A 338 10.40 -15.32 13.86
CA TYR A 338 8.96 -15.47 13.68
C TYR A 338 8.72 -16.66 12.76
N PHE A 339 7.68 -17.42 13.02
CA PHE A 339 7.35 -18.62 12.25
C PHE A 339 5.87 -18.93 12.37
N VAL A 340 5.40 -19.83 11.55
CA VAL A 340 4.01 -20.29 11.49
C VAL A 340 3.93 -21.72 11.98
N SER A 341 2.91 -21.99 12.79
CA SER A 341 2.64 -23.34 13.30
C SER A 341 1.17 -23.54 13.66
N ASP A 342 0.68 -24.76 13.45
CA ASP A 342 -0.63 -25.25 13.90
C ASP A 342 -0.57 -25.93 15.30
N MET A 343 0.50 -25.68 16.07
CA MET A 343 0.70 -26.29 17.37
C MET A 343 -0.38 -25.89 18.38
N PRO A 344 -0.69 -26.76 19.36
CA PRO A 344 -1.70 -26.49 20.39
C PRO A 344 -1.44 -25.17 21.13
N GLY A 345 -2.52 -24.44 21.44
CA GLY A 345 -2.47 -23.14 22.10
C GLY A 345 -2.61 -21.95 21.16
N GLY A 346 -2.81 -22.20 19.86
CA GLY A 346 -3.16 -21.19 18.85
C GLY A 346 -4.64 -20.79 18.87
N TYR A 347 -5.01 -19.89 17.97
CA TYR A 347 -6.35 -19.34 17.83
C TYR A 347 -7.17 -20.01 16.72
N GLY A 348 -6.50 -20.65 15.76
CA GLY A 348 -7.20 -21.21 14.61
C GLY A 348 -6.47 -22.32 13.87
N GLY A 349 -6.26 -22.13 12.59
CA GLY A 349 -5.48 -23.01 11.74
C GLY A 349 -3.99 -22.81 11.99
N ASN A 350 -3.35 -22.09 11.05
CA ASN A 350 -1.98 -21.64 11.22
C ASN A 350 -1.96 -20.33 12.00
N ASP A 351 -1.10 -20.26 13.02
CA ASP A 351 -0.85 -19.07 13.82
C ASP A 351 0.59 -18.59 13.63
N ILE A 352 0.83 -17.30 13.78
CA ILE A 352 2.17 -16.72 13.82
C ILE A 352 2.67 -16.71 15.26
N TRP A 353 3.86 -17.27 15.43
CA TRP A 353 4.58 -17.39 16.70
C TRP A 353 5.93 -16.72 16.62
N ARG A 354 6.57 -16.47 17.74
CA ARG A 354 7.91 -15.91 17.84
C ARG A 354 8.73 -16.64 18.92
N ILE A 355 10.03 -16.85 18.64
CA ILE A 355 10.99 -17.39 19.60
C ILE A 355 12.30 -16.57 19.53
N SER A 356 13.01 -16.41 20.66
CA SER A 356 14.34 -15.81 20.66
C SER A 356 15.36 -16.73 20.01
N LEU A 357 16.22 -16.18 19.16
CA LEU A 357 17.35 -16.90 18.56
C LEU A 357 18.55 -17.03 19.53
N LYS A 358 18.61 -16.16 20.55
CA LYS A 358 19.68 -16.15 21.57
C LYS A 358 19.35 -17.04 22.76
N ASP A 359 18.21 -16.77 23.41
CA ASP A 359 17.77 -17.45 24.63
C ASP A 359 16.46 -18.19 24.32
N ARG A 360 16.57 -19.42 23.84
CA ARG A 360 15.41 -20.18 23.32
C ARG A 360 14.42 -20.62 24.42
N VAL A 361 14.92 -20.88 25.63
CA VAL A 361 14.11 -21.44 26.72
C VAL A 361 13.13 -20.40 27.26
N GLY A 362 11.83 -20.71 27.22
CA GLY A 362 10.77 -19.88 27.81
C GLY A 362 10.44 -18.60 27.01
N THR A 363 10.93 -18.48 25.77
CA THR A 363 10.70 -17.28 24.93
C THR A 363 9.70 -17.50 23.81
N LEU A 364 9.12 -18.71 23.71
CA LEU A 364 8.07 -19.02 22.74
C LEU A 364 6.82 -18.20 23.06
N LEU A 365 6.35 -17.43 22.08
CA LEU A 365 5.21 -16.53 22.22
C LEU A 365 4.30 -16.62 20.99
N ASN A 366 3.00 -16.90 21.21
CA ASN A 366 1.96 -16.65 20.22
C ASN A 366 1.72 -15.13 20.12
N LEU A 367 1.63 -14.56 18.90
CA LEU A 367 1.47 -13.11 18.72
C LEU A 367 0.11 -12.56 19.17
N GLY A 368 -0.82 -13.43 19.57
CA GLY A 368 -2.11 -13.05 20.15
C GLY A 368 -3.18 -12.69 19.11
N PRO A 369 -4.40 -12.33 19.60
CA PRO A 369 -5.60 -12.21 18.76
C PRO A 369 -5.63 -10.94 17.89
N ASP A 370 -4.71 -10.01 18.08
CA ASP A 370 -4.58 -8.88 17.18
C ASP A 370 -4.02 -9.31 15.80
N ILE A 371 -3.21 -10.36 15.79
CA ILE A 371 -2.58 -10.96 14.62
C ILE A 371 -3.29 -12.24 14.23
N ASN A 372 -3.42 -13.20 15.15
CA ASN A 372 -3.90 -14.56 14.91
C ASN A 372 -5.43 -14.65 15.00
N THR A 373 -6.02 -15.51 14.17
CA THR A 373 -7.48 -15.63 14.00
C THR A 373 -7.93 -17.09 14.04
N ALA A 374 -9.23 -17.34 13.86
CA ALA A 374 -9.75 -18.68 13.64
C ALA A 374 -9.44 -19.26 12.25
N GLY A 375 -8.89 -18.45 11.35
CA GLY A 375 -8.40 -18.85 10.02
C GLY A 375 -6.94 -19.26 10.03
N ASN A 376 -6.26 -18.95 8.94
CA ASN A 376 -4.82 -19.13 8.81
C ASN A 376 -4.17 -17.75 8.78
N ASP A 377 -3.14 -17.57 9.57
CA ASP A 377 -2.32 -16.37 9.65
C ASP A 377 -0.89 -16.78 9.30
N ASP A 378 -0.44 -16.38 8.10
CA ASP A 378 0.70 -16.97 7.42
C ASP A 378 1.69 -15.90 6.91
N PHE A 379 2.86 -16.33 6.42
CA PHE A 379 3.85 -15.52 5.70
C PHE A 379 4.28 -14.24 6.44
N PRO A 380 4.76 -14.34 7.69
CA PRO A 380 5.28 -13.17 8.38
C PRO A 380 6.49 -12.60 7.65
N TYR A 381 6.59 -11.26 7.58
CA TYR A 381 7.74 -10.49 7.14
C TYR A 381 7.99 -9.36 8.14
N VAL A 382 9.11 -9.41 8.82
CA VAL A 382 9.48 -8.41 9.84
C VAL A 382 10.26 -7.29 9.17
N ARG A 383 9.64 -6.12 8.99
CA ARG A 383 10.28 -4.97 8.35
C ARG A 383 11.15 -4.18 9.33
N SER A 384 10.72 -4.11 10.60
CA SER A 384 11.45 -3.49 11.70
C SER A 384 10.97 -4.09 13.03
N ASP A 385 11.58 -3.74 14.14
CA ASP A 385 11.20 -4.21 15.48
C ASP A 385 9.75 -3.89 15.85
N SER A 386 9.13 -2.94 15.16
CA SER A 386 7.78 -2.47 15.40
C SER A 386 6.80 -2.70 14.25
N VAL A 387 7.25 -3.21 13.10
CA VAL A 387 6.40 -3.38 11.91
C VAL A 387 6.51 -4.80 11.36
N LEU A 388 5.39 -5.49 11.39
CA LEU A 388 5.18 -6.83 10.84
C LEU A 388 4.21 -6.75 9.66
N TYR A 389 4.53 -7.43 8.57
CA TYR A 389 3.59 -7.76 7.50
C TYR A 389 3.26 -9.25 7.57
N PHE A 390 2.03 -9.62 7.25
CA PHE A 390 1.59 -11.01 7.24
C PHE A 390 0.40 -11.18 6.30
N SER A 391 0.01 -12.41 6.04
CA SER A 391 -1.17 -12.72 5.24
C SER A 391 -2.17 -13.54 6.04
N SER A 392 -3.46 -13.28 5.84
CA SER A 392 -4.52 -13.95 6.61
C SER A 392 -5.78 -14.18 5.77
N ASP A 393 -6.41 -15.35 5.96
CA ASP A 393 -7.75 -15.65 5.46
C ASP A 393 -8.84 -15.54 6.56
N GLY A 394 -8.43 -15.24 7.78
CA GLY A 394 -9.30 -15.15 8.94
C GLY A 394 -9.69 -13.73 9.35
N HIS A 395 -9.00 -12.69 8.90
CA HIS A 395 -9.41 -11.29 9.04
C HIS A 395 -10.35 -10.87 7.92
N PRO A 396 -11.16 -9.80 8.10
CA PRO A 396 -11.93 -9.22 7.01
C PRO A 396 -11.00 -8.77 5.87
N GLY A 397 -11.17 -9.34 4.68
CA GLY A 397 -10.30 -9.16 3.54
C GLY A 397 -11.06 -9.08 2.22
N MET A 398 -10.32 -9.07 1.11
CA MET A 398 -10.87 -9.01 -0.24
C MET A 398 -11.13 -10.38 -0.87
N GLY A 399 -10.53 -11.44 -0.29
CA GLY A 399 -10.65 -12.74 -0.96
C GLY A 399 -10.16 -13.94 -0.20
N GLY A 400 -9.06 -14.49 -0.67
CA GLY A 400 -8.36 -15.59 -0.04
C GLY A 400 -7.47 -15.12 1.10
N LEU A 401 -6.14 -15.35 0.98
CA LEU A 401 -5.16 -14.70 1.84
C LEU A 401 -5.02 -13.24 1.43
N ASP A 402 -5.16 -12.34 2.38
CA ASP A 402 -4.93 -10.92 2.19
C ASP A 402 -3.71 -10.45 2.99
N LEU A 403 -2.98 -9.47 2.44
CA LEU A 403 -1.83 -8.82 3.07
C LEU A 403 -2.29 -7.81 4.13
N PHE A 404 -1.70 -7.90 5.31
CA PHE A 404 -1.89 -6.98 6.43
C PHE A 404 -0.55 -6.39 6.87
N ARG A 405 -0.61 -5.16 7.37
CA ARG A 405 0.46 -4.50 8.09
C ARG A 405 0.07 -4.38 9.55
N ALA A 406 0.95 -4.76 10.46
CA ALA A 406 0.75 -4.59 11.89
C ALA A 406 1.85 -3.72 12.48
N VAL A 407 1.46 -2.73 13.28
CA VAL A 407 2.37 -1.86 14.02
C VAL A 407 2.25 -2.17 15.50
N LYS A 408 3.37 -2.47 16.12
CA LYS A 408 3.45 -2.78 17.55
C LYS A 408 3.07 -1.56 18.37
N THR A 409 2.12 -1.72 19.27
CA THR A 409 1.62 -0.65 20.17
C THR A 409 1.93 -0.91 21.65
N GLY A 410 2.34 -2.13 21.99
CA GLY A 410 2.76 -2.58 23.30
C GLY A 410 3.56 -3.88 23.19
N ASP A 411 3.91 -4.52 24.30
CA ASP A 411 4.75 -5.72 24.26
C ASP A 411 4.13 -6.89 23.49
N THR A 412 2.81 -7.02 23.58
CA THR A 412 2.02 -8.07 22.92
C THR A 412 0.81 -7.51 22.14
N SER A 413 0.72 -6.18 21.99
CA SER A 413 -0.40 -5.51 21.32
C SER A 413 0.01 -4.96 19.98
N TRP A 414 -0.87 -5.09 19.00
CA TRP A 414 -0.64 -4.66 17.62
C TRP A 414 -1.84 -3.90 17.08
N ARG A 415 -1.58 -2.85 16.32
CA ARG A 415 -2.57 -2.20 15.49
C ARG A 415 -2.38 -2.67 14.05
N LYS A 416 -3.35 -3.43 13.55
CA LYS A 416 -3.32 -3.93 12.18
C LYS A 416 -4.07 -3.04 11.20
N GLU A 417 -3.64 -3.12 9.96
CA GLU A 417 -4.19 -2.42 8.80
C GLU A 417 -4.27 -3.40 7.63
N HIS A 418 -5.43 -3.50 7.00
CA HIS A 418 -5.60 -4.22 5.74
C HIS A 418 -5.01 -3.40 4.60
N LEU A 419 -4.10 -3.96 3.81
CA LEU A 419 -3.51 -3.23 2.70
C LEU A 419 -4.53 -3.06 1.57
N PRO A 420 -4.57 -1.87 0.92
CA PRO A 420 -5.59 -1.59 -0.08
C PRO A 420 -5.33 -2.33 -1.41
N ALA A 421 -6.38 -2.42 -2.26
CA ALA A 421 -6.16 -2.73 -3.66
C ALA A 421 -5.22 -1.67 -4.29
N PRO A 422 -4.37 -2.07 -5.27
CA PRO A 422 -4.23 -3.37 -5.90
C PRO A 422 -3.21 -4.31 -5.23
N LEU A 423 -2.69 -3.98 -4.02
CA LEU A 423 -1.85 -4.93 -3.27
C LEU A 423 -2.66 -6.18 -2.94
N ASN A 424 -3.83 -6.01 -2.32
CA ASN A 424 -4.79 -7.08 -2.14
C ASN A 424 -5.75 -7.19 -3.33
N SER A 425 -6.23 -8.39 -3.57
CA SER A 425 -7.17 -8.76 -4.62
C SER A 425 -8.18 -9.80 -4.11
N SER A 426 -9.04 -10.31 -4.96
CA SER A 426 -9.91 -11.42 -4.58
C SER A 426 -9.20 -12.78 -4.48
N GLY A 427 -8.00 -12.91 -5.04
CA GLY A 427 -7.17 -14.12 -4.92
C GLY A 427 -6.45 -14.21 -3.58
N ASP A 428 -5.45 -15.08 -3.53
CA ASP A 428 -4.51 -15.09 -2.42
C ASP A 428 -3.36 -14.12 -2.71
N ASP A 429 -3.08 -13.24 -1.76
CA ASP A 429 -2.00 -12.26 -1.80
C ASP A 429 -1.11 -12.45 -0.56
N PHE A 430 0.18 -12.79 -0.76
CA PHE A 430 1.05 -13.22 0.33
C PHE A 430 2.54 -13.07 0.05
N GLY A 431 3.37 -13.29 1.07
CA GLY A 431 4.82 -13.36 0.93
C GLY A 431 5.42 -12.06 0.42
N ILE A 432 5.07 -10.92 1.06
CA ILE A 432 5.58 -9.59 0.69
C ILE A 432 7.02 -9.40 1.16
N THR A 433 7.80 -8.71 0.36
CA THR A 433 9.16 -8.26 0.70
C THR A 433 9.38 -6.84 0.18
N PHE A 434 10.23 -6.08 0.86
CA PHE A 434 10.48 -4.68 0.54
C PHE A 434 11.94 -4.41 0.21
N ALA A 435 12.20 -3.46 -0.67
CA ALA A 435 13.47 -2.76 -0.80
C ALA A 435 13.65 -1.69 0.31
N ALA A 436 14.65 -0.82 0.19
CA ALA A 436 14.86 0.28 1.11
C ALA A 436 13.67 1.27 1.16
N THR A 437 13.00 1.43 0.03
CA THR A 437 11.84 2.31 -0.15
C THR A 437 10.53 1.54 -0.02
N GLU A 438 9.38 2.21 -0.24
CA GLU A 438 8.05 1.61 -0.24
C GLU A 438 7.77 0.91 -1.60
N GLU A 439 8.71 0.07 -2.04
CA GLU A 439 8.59 -0.79 -3.22
C GLU A 439 9.15 -2.17 -2.93
N GLY A 440 8.72 -3.17 -3.68
CA GLY A 440 9.15 -4.54 -3.48
C GLY A 440 8.38 -5.54 -4.33
N PHE A 441 8.27 -6.75 -3.80
CA PHE A 441 7.59 -7.86 -4.47
C PHE A 441 6.66 -8.58 -3.49
N PHE A 442 5.68 -9.27 -4.04
CA PHE A 442 4.79 -10.17 -3.31
C PHE A 442 4.26 -11.25 -4.25
N THR A 443 3.56 -12.21 -3.71
CA THR A 443 2.95 -13.30 -4.45
C THR A 443 1.45 -13.13 -4.55
N SER A 444 0.88 -13.46 -5.71
CA SER A 444 -0.56 -13.49 -5.91
C SER A 444 -0.97 -14.54 -6.94
N ASN A 445 -2.14 -15.15 -6.75
CA ASN A 445 -2.77 -16.01 -7.76
C ASN A 445 -3.91 -15.32 -8.51
N ARG A 446 -3.99 -13.98 -8.38
CA ARG A 446 -4.99 -13.15 -9.09
C ARG A 446 -5.01 -13.45 -10.58
N ASN A 447 -6.19 -13.56 -11.15
CA ASN A 447 -6.40 -13.78 -12.58
C ASN A 447 -5.81 -15.10 -13.15
N ASP A 448 -5.30 -16.03 -12.33
CA ASP A 448 -4.90 -17.34 -12.82
C ASP A 448 -6.04 -18.37 -12.67
N PRO A 449 -6.60 -18.90 -13.77
CA PRO A 449 -7.75 -19.80 -13.72
C PRO A 449 -7.44 -21.18 -13.15
N LYS A 450 -6.14 -21.49 -12.96
CA LYS A 450 -5.67 -22.73 -12.36
C LYS A 450 -5.29 -22.58 -10.89
N GLY A 451 -5.29 -21.33 -10.39
CA GLY A 451 -4.86 -20.97 -9.04
C GLY A 451 -3.34 -21.06 -8.85
N TYR A 452 -2.56 -20.87 -9.92
CA TYR A 452 -1.10 -20.80 -9.81
C TYR A 452 -0.67 -19.46 -9.27
N ASP A 453 0.41 -19.48 -8.50
CA ASP A 453 0.96 -18.32 -7.82
C ASP A 453 1.98 -17.64 -8.72
N HIS A 454 1.96 -16.31 -8.74
CA HIS A 454 2.88 -15.50 -9.52
C HIS A 454 3.43 -14.33 -8.70
N ILE A 455 4.65 -13.94 -8.99
CA ILE A 455 5.32 -12.82 -8.34
C ILE A 455 4.88 -11.52 -9.01
N TYR A 456 4.53 -10.54 -8.20
CA TYR A 456 4.19 -9.17 -8.60
C TYR A 456 5.16 -8.20 -7.94
N SER A 457 5.55 -7.17 -8.67
CA SER A 457 6.22 -6.00 -8.09
C SER A 457 5.19 -4.97 -7.69
N PHE A 458 5.51 -4.21 -6.65
CA PHE A 458 4.71 -3.06 -6.24
C PHE A 458 5.59 -1.85 -5.96
N LYS A 459 4.98 -0.66 -6.09
CA LYS A 459 5.58 0.61 -5.72
C LYS A 459 4.51 1.53 -5.16
N TYR A 460 4.79 2.15 -4.02
CA TYR A 460 3.96 3.21 -3.47
C TYR A 460 4.35 4.55 -4.08
N ILE A 461 3.39 5.28 -4.60
CA ILE A 461 3.57 6.63 -5.13
C ILE A 461 3.22 7.62 -4.01
N PRO A 462 4.21 8.31 -3.43
CA PRO A 462 3.96 9.25 -2.35
C PRO A 462 3.08 10.42 -2.82
N VAL A 463 2.27 10.94 -1.91
CA VAL A 463 1.48 12.15 -2.17
C VAL A 463 2.43 13.30 -2.47
N LYS A 464 2.22 13.96 -3.60
CA LYS A 464 2.99 15.14 -4.02
C LYS A 464 2.19 16.40 -3.70
N ILE A 465 2.69 17.18 -2.77
CA ILE A 465 2.14 18.50 -2.44
C ILE A 465 3.17 19.53 -2.90
N THR A 466 2.74 20.48 -3.72
CA THR A 466 3.59 21.55 -4.22
C THR A 466 2.98 22.91 -3.96
N ILE A 467 3.83 23.91 -3.70
CA ILE A 467 3.46 25.31 -3.74
C ILE A 467 4.34 26.01 -4.77
N SER A 468 3.69 26.62 -5.75
CA SER A 468 4.31 27.44 -6.78
C SER A 468 3.95 28.90 -6.56
N GLY A 469 4.76 29.80 -7.06
CA GLY A 469 4.45 31.23 -6.94
C GLY A 469 5.32 32.08 -7.84
N ILE A 470 5.08 33.37 -7.72
CA ILE A 470 5.83 34.41 -8.43
C ILE A 470 6.27 35.50 -7.44
N VAL A 471 7.44 36.05 -7.68
CA VAL A 471 7.92 37.25 -6.98
C VAL A 471 7.93 38.40 -7.97
N THR A 472 7.17 39.45 -7.66
CA THR A 472 7.07 40.67 -8.49
C THR A 472 7.40 41.91 -7.65
N ASP A 473 7.62 43.02 -8.28
CA ASP A 473 7.63 44.33 -7.65
C ASP A 473 6.22 44.97 -7.65
N LYS A 474 6.12 46.22 -7.20
CA LYS A 474 4.87 46.99 -7.16
C LYS A 474 4.34 47.39 -8.55
N ASP A 475 5.19 47.37 -9.55
CA ASP A 475 4.83 47.61 -10.95
C ASP A 475 4.45 46.32 -11.70
N GLU A 476 4.32 45.18 -10.95
CA GLU A 476 4.01 43.82 -11.45
C GLU A 476 5.13 43.28 -12.39
N GLU A 477 6.34 43.84 -12.30
CA GLU A 477 7.49 43.28 -13.02
C GLU A 477 8.12 42.14 -12.21
N PRO A 478 8.54 41.06 -12.85
CA PRO A 478 9.23 39.95 -12.16
C PRO A 478 10.49 40.45 -11.46
N VAL A 479 10.79 39.83 -10.28
CA VAL A 479 12.03 40.06 -9.53
C VAL A 479 12.92 38.84 -9.63
N PRO A 480 13.72 38.71 -10.72
CA PRO A 480 14.61 37.56 -10.88
C PRO A 480 15.67 37.51 -9.79
N GLY A 481 16.03 36.30 -9.36
CA GLY A 481 17.05 36.11 -8.33
C GLY A 481 16.56 36.41 -6.92
N ALA A 482 15.29 36.70 -6.70
CA ALA A 482 14.71 36.77 -5.37
C ALA A 482 14.89 35.44 -4.64
N VAL A 483 15.23 35.49 -3.36
CA VAL A 483 15.46 34.31 -2.52
C VAL A 483 14.23 34.06 -1.69
N ILE A 484 13.61 32.90 -1.88
CA ILE A 484 12.48 32.44 -1.08
C ILE A 484 12.97 31.38 -0.12
N ARG A 485 12.71 31.55 1.16
CA ARG A 485 12.99 30.57 2.24
C ARG A 485 11.68 30.10 2.82
N ILE A 486 11.58 28.79 3.08
CA ILE A 486 10.43 28.18 3.71
C ILE A 486 10.89 27.34 4.90
N VAL A 487 10.19 27.50 6.03
CA VAL A 487 10.45 26.76 7.28
C VAL A 487 9.15 26.14 7.75
N GLY A 488 9.12 24.82 7.90
CA GLY A 488 8.00 24.05 8.41
C GLY A 488 8.07 23.85 9.93
N ASN A 489 6.92 23.71 10.57
CA ASN A 489 6.83 23.33 11.99
C ASN A 489 7.26 21.88 12.26
N ASP A 490 7.49 21.11 11.22
CA ASP A 490 8.10 19.76 11.24
C ASP A 490 9.64 19.80 11.25
N GLY A 491 10.22 21.01 11.25
CA GLY A 491 11.68 21.23 11.20
C GLY A 491 12.24 21.24 9.77
N SER A 492 11.44 21.10 8.74
CA SER A 492 11.88 21.20 7.35
C SER A 492 12.31 22.64 7.01
N ILE A 493 13.40 22.78 6.27
CA ILE A 493 13.91 24.07 5.78
C ILE A 493 14.30 23.89 4.31
N GLN A 494 13.74 24.74 3.45
CA GLN A 494 14.05 24.76 2.02
C GLN A 494 14.33 26.20 1.58
N LYS A 495 15.06 26.34 0.47
CA LYS A 495 15.43 27.62 -0.14
C LYS A 495 15.43 27.48 -1.64
N GLU A 496 14.73 28.38 -2.32
CA GLU A 496 14.72 28.52 -3.77
C GLU A 496 15.12 29.91 -4.20
N VAL A 497 15.54 30.03 -5.44
CA VAL A 497 15.85 31.31 -6.10
C VAL A 497 14.89 31.47 -7.26
N ALA A 498 14.17 32.59 -7.28
CA ALA A 498 13.24 32.90 -8.36
C ALA A 498 13.93 32.94 -9.73
N ARG A 499 13.29 32.34 -10.72
CA ARG A 499 13.75 32.31 -12.11
C ARG A 499 13.66 33.69 -12.76
N ASP A 500 14.05 33.79 -14.02
CA ASP A 500 14.03 35.06 -14.79
C ASP A 500 12.61 35.65 -14.93
N ASP A 501 11.58 34.82 -14.88
CA ASP A 501 10.17 35.22 -14.89
C ASP A 501 9.60 35.45 -13.46
N GLY A 502 10.43 35.43 -12.42
CA GLY A 502 10.04 35.57 -11.02
C GLY A 502 9.46 34.30 -10.40
N SER A 503 9.29 33.21 -11.12
CA SER A 503 8.63 31.99 -10.65
C SER A 503 9.53 31.15 -9.72
N PHE A 504 8.88 30.41 -8.79
CA PHE A 504 9.53 29.43 -7.90
C PHE A 504 8.56 28.28 -7.60
N THR A 505 9.09 27.17 -7.06
CA THR A 505 8.28 26.00 -6.67
C THR A 505 8.95 25.23 -5.54
N PHE A 506 8.18 24.82 -4.52
CA PHE A 506 8.62 23.91 -3.45
C PHE A 506 7.78 22.65 -3.43
N THR A 507 8.39 21.55 -2.96
CA THR A 507 7.66 20.35 -2.55
C THR A 507 7.46 20.38 -1.03
N LEU A 508 6.25 20.16 -0.58
CA LEU A 508 5.83 20.32 0.82
C LEU A 508 5.50 18.97 1.48
N GLY A 509 5.60 18.91 2.80
CA GLY A 509 5.03 17.85 3.63
C GLY A 509 3.51 18.01 3.78
N ARG A 510 2.84 16.95 4.22
CA ARG A 510 1.38 16.94 4.47
C ARG A 510 1.07 17.47 5.87
N GLY A 511 0.06 18.34 5.98
CA GLY A 511 -0.41 18.87 7.26
C GLY A 511 0.66 19.69 8.01
N VAL A 512 1.55 20.36 7.29
CA VAL A 512 2.66 21.14 7.84
C VAL A 512 2.35 22.63 7.72
N LYS A 513 2.58 23.36 8.78
CA LYS A 513 2.50 24.84 8.78
C LYS A 513 3.85 25.41 8.40
N TYR A 514 3.86 26.27 7.40
CA TYR A 514 5.04 26.90 6.84
C TYR A 514 5.05 28.40 7.05
N ALA A 515 6.21 28.94 7.42
CA ALA A 515 6.52 30.36 7.29
C ALA A 515 7.41 30.54 6.04
N MET A 516 6.99 31.41 5.14
CA MET A 516 7.70 31.72 3.89
C MET A 516 8.22 33.16 3.97
N LEU A 517 9.46 33.39 3.57
CA LEU A 517 10.10 34.70 3.49
C LEU A 517 10.72 34.89 2.10
N ALA A 518 10.24 35.87 1.35
CA ALA A 518 10.84 36.30 0.09
C ALA A 518 11.61 37.60 0.27
N GLY A 519 12.78 37.70 -0.37
CA GLY A 519 13.60 38.91 -0.36
C GLY A 519 14.57 38.96 -1.52
N ALA A 520 14.88 40.17 -1.98
CA ALA A 520 15.83 40.42 -3.05
C ALA A 520 16.66 41.67 -2.77
N LYS A 521 17.87 41.75 -3.36
CA LYS A 521 18.71 42.94 -3.23
C LYS A 521 18.01 44.14 -3.86
N GLY A 522 17.85 45.21 -3.12
CA GLY A 522 17.15 46.42 -3.58
C GLY A 522 15.65 46.40 -3.30
N TYR A 523 15.14 45.42 -2.57
CA TYR A 523 13.75 45.29 -2.19
C TYR A 523 13.58 45.02 -0.71
N LEU A 524 12.41 45.37 -0.16
CA LEU A 524 11.98 44.97 1.18
C LEU A 524 11.55 43.52 1.19
N ASN A 525 11.75 42.83 2.30
CA ASN A 525 11.29 41.44 2.48
C ASN A 525 9.77 41.39 2.70
N GLN A 526 9.19 40.24 2.33
CA GLN A 526 7.80 39.92 2.63
C GLN A 526 7.70 38.52 3.20
N LYS A 527 6.96 38.39 4.30
CA LYS A 527 6.63 37.12 4.93
C LYS A 527 5.20 36.73 4.61
N GLN A 528 4.98 35.41 4.44
CA GLN A 528 3.65 34.81 4.36
C GLN A 528 3.62 33.50 5.15
N GLU A 529 2.45 33.11 5.64
CA GLU A 529 2.22 31.86 6.32
C GLU A 529 1.27 31.00 5.48
N PHE A 530 1.52 29.71 5.45
CA PHE A 530 0.76 28.74 4.67
C PHE A 530 0.67 27.42 5.44
N GLU A 531 -0.48 26.73 5.36
CA GLU A 531 -0.68 25.39 5.92
C GLU A 531 -1.07 24.44 4.81
N SER A 532 -0.29 23.36 4.61
CA SER A 532 -0.60 22.34 3.64
C SER A 532 -1.70 21.40 4.16
N ASP A 533 -2.61 20.97 3.28
CA ASP A 533 -3.66 20.03 3.63
C ASP A 533 -3.10 18.63 4.00
N ASN A 534 -3.80 17.94 4.88
CA ASN A 534 -3.54 16.53 5.17
C ASN A 534 -4.35 15.60 4.25
N THR A 535 -4.41 15.95 2.95
CA THR A 535 -5.13 15.19 1.94
C THR A 535 -4.37 13.91 1.54
N PRO A 536 -5.07 12.81 1.15
CA PRO A 536 -4.46 11.65 0.53
C PRO A 536 -4.15 11.84 -0.97
N GLU A 537 -4.56 12.98 -1.56
CA GLU A 537 -4.39 13.31 -2.97
C GLU A 537 -3.26 14.32 -3.18
N ASP A 538 -2.76 14.40 -4.42
CA ASP A 538 -1.82 15.44 -4.80
C ASP A 538 -2.50 16.80 -4.73
N ALA A 539 -1.76 17.82 -4.27
CA ALA A 539 -2.26 19.18 -4.17
C ALA A 539 -1.24 20.18 -4.69
N GLU A 540 -1.74 21.19 -5.37
CA GLU A 540 -0.96 22.32 -5.87
C GLU A 540 -1.53 23.61 -5.31
N TYR A 541 -0.65 24.46 -4.77
CA TYR A 541 -1.00 25.75 -4.20
C TYR A 541 -0.25 26.84 -4.94
N TRP A 542 -0.82 28.06 -4.86
CA TRP A 542 -0.24 29.24 -5.47
C TRP A 542 -0.08 30.36 -4.46
N VAL A 543 1.07 31.09 -4.51
CA VAL A 543 1.37 32.22 -3.66
C VAL A 543 2.08 33.32 -4.45
N GLU A 544 1.79 34.57 -4.13
CA GLU A 544 2.44 35.72 -4.75
C GLU A 544 3.17 36.55 -3.70
N PHE A 545 4.40 36.96 -4.02
CA PHE A 545 5.17 37.92 -3.24
C PHE A 545 5.34 39.20 -4.05
N VAL A 546 4.90 40.33 -3.47
CA VAL A 546 5.06 41.64 -4.07
C VAL A 546 6.06 42.46 -3.23
N LEU A 547 7.30 42.57 -3.70
CA LEU A 547 8.39 43.20 -2.97
C LEU A 547 8.48 44.70 -3.27
N PRO A 548 8.27 45.60 -2.30
CA PRO A 548 8.47 47.01 -2.50
C PRO A 548 9.95 47.36 -2.72
N SER A 549 10.25 48.22 -3.68
CA SER A 549 11.61 48.70 -3.92
C SER A 549 12.13 49.59 -2.77
N ILE A 550 13.41 49.47 -2.42
CA ILE A 550 14.08 50.39 -1.48
C ILE A 550 14.63 51.64 -2.18
N THR A 551 14.72 51.61 -3.50
CA THR A 551 15.31 52.72 -4.29
C THR A 551 14.24 53.63 -4.90
N ASN A 552 13.06 53.12 -5.18
CA ASN A 552 11.97 53.85 -5.80
C ASN A 552 10.78 54.03 -4.85
N PRO A 553 10.13 55.20 -4.87
CA PRO A 553 8.91 55.40 -4.08
C PRO A 553 7.81 54.38 -4.47
N SER A 554 7.24 53.74 -3.51
CA SER A 554 6.14 52.79 -3.66
C SER A 554 4.81 53.43 -3.37
N VAL A 555 3.92 53.53 -4.37
CA VAL A 555 2.55 54.03 -4.19
C VAL A 555 1.77 53.09 -3.31
N ILE A 556 1.06 53.66 -2.33
CA ILE A 556 0.10 52.95 -1.52
C ILE A 556 -1.27 53.14 -2.18
N GLU A 557 -1.77 52.13 -2.82
CA GLU A 557 -3.08 52.17 -3.46
C GLU A 557 -4.20 52.24 -2.41
N ASN A 558 -5.35 52.78 -2.81
CA ASN A 558 -6.56 52.82 -2.00
C ASN A 558 -6.41 53.64 -0.70
N ILE A 559 -5.59 54.68 -0.68
CA ILE A 559 -5.60 55.68 0.37
C ILE A 559 -6.56 56.78 -0.03
N PHE A 560 -7.66 56.91 0.71
CA PHE A 560 -8.75 57.84 0.41
C PHE A 560 -8.91 58.91 1.51
N TYR A 561 -9.18 60.12 1.06
CA TYR A 561 -9.52 61.27 1.93
C TYR A 561 -10.81 61.90 1.44
N ASP A 562 -11.56 62.56 2.32
CA ASP A 562 -12.65 63.41 1.90
C ASP A 562 -12.10 64.68 1.17
N PHE A 563 -12.94 65.28 0.33
CA PHE A 563 -12.57 66.49 -0.37
C PHE A 563 -12.12 67.56 0.64
N ASP A 564 -10.95 68.13 0.39
CA ASP A 564 -10.33 69.14 1.22
C ASP A 564 -10.03 68.74 2.68
N LYS A 565 -9.95 67.39 2.96
CA LYS A 565 -9.62 66.86 4.28
C LYS A 565 -8.36 66.01 4.26
N ALA A 566 -7.82 65.80 5.45
CA ALA A 566 -6.69 64.92 5.68
C ALA A 566 -7.08 63.69 6.52
N ASP A 567 -8.34 63.59 6.97
CA ASP A 567 -8.83 62.42 7.71
C ASP A 567 -8.89 61.21 6.81
N LEU A 568 -8.31 60.10 7.28
CA LEU A 568 -8.32 58.80 6.55
C LEU A 568 -9.73 58.22 6.55
N ARG A 569 -10.17 57.75 5.41
CA ARG A 569 -11.44 57.07 5.30
C ARG A 569 -11.28 55.57 5.68
N GLU A 570 -12.39 54.95 6.10
CA GLU A 570 -12.41 53.55 6.53
C GLU A 570 -11.89 52.59 5.42
N GLU A 571 -12.14 52.93 4.16
CA GLU A 571 -11.67 52.14 3.01
C GLU A 571 -10.15 52.11 2.87
N SER A 572 -9.40 53.00 3.56
CA SER A 572 -7.93 53.02 3.55
C SER A 572 -7.30 52.03 4.54
N VAL A 573 -8.07 51.45 5.47
CA VAL A 573 -7.57 50.62 6.56
C VAL A 573 -6.83 49.38 6.07
N GLU A 574 -7.33 48.71 5.03
CA GLU A 574 -6.71 47.52 4.48
C GLU A 574 -5.32 47.81 3.88
N ALA A 575 -5.21 48.91 3.12
CA ALA A 575 -3.93 49.32 2.53
C ALA A 575 -2.90 49.71 3.61
N LEU A 576 -3.33 50.37 4.68
CA LEU A 576 -2.47 50.73 5.80
C LEU A 576 -2.03 49.53 6.62
N ASN A 577 -2.89 48.56 6.85
CA ASN A 577 -2.54 47.32 7.51
C ASN A 577 -1.53 46.50 6.68
N SER A 578 -1.66 46.52 5.37
CA SER A 578 -0.65 45.91 4.48
C SER A 578 0.72 46.56 4.63
N LEU A 579 0.78 47.91 4.74
CA LEU A 579 2.03 48.61 5.00
C LEU A 579 2.61 48.30 6.37
N ILE A 580 1.75 48.20 7.42
CA ILE A 580 2.19 47.77 8.77
C ILE A 580 2.87 46.39 8.69
N THR A 581 2.29 45.46 7.95
CA THR A 581 2.88 44.14 7.74
C THR A 581 4.27 44.24 7.07
N VAL A 582 4.41 45.00 6.00
CA VAL A 582 5.71 45.27 5.34
C VAL A 582 6.73 45.84 6.32
N LEU A 583 6.35 46.83 7.16
CA LEU A 583 7.25 47.43 8.13
C LEU A 583 7.63 46.48 9.27
N ASN A 584 6.75 45.57 9.67
CA ASN A 584 7.05 44.52 10.66
C ASN A 584 7.96 43.44 10.10
N ASP A 585 7.81 43.09 8.82
CA ASP A 585 8.72 42.14 8.12
C ASP A 585 10.13 42.75 7.91
N ASN A 586 10.25 44.08 8.01
CA ASN A 586 11.49 44.84 7.80
C ASN A 586 11.76 45.80 8.98
N PRO A 587 12.10 45.28 10.17
CA PRO A 587 12.16 46.10 11.42
C PRO A 587 13.24 47.19 11.40
N HIS A 588 14.28 47.05 10.58
CA HIS A 588 15.38 48.03 10.51
C HIS A 588 15.15 49.20 9.51
N VAL A 589 13.98 49.24 8.88
CA VAL A 589 13.67 50.21 7.84
C VAL A 589 13.05 51.47 8.42
N VAL A 590 13.56 52.64 7.98
CA VAL A 590 12.97 53.96 8.19
C VAL A 590 12.39 54.43 6.86
N ILE A 591 11.13 54.90 6.89
CA ILE A 591 10.44 55.37 5.69
C ILE A 591 10.03 56.83 5.79
N GLU A 592 9.97 57.49 4.64
CA GLU A 592 9.28 58.76 4.44
C GLU A 592 7.91 58.49 3.81
N MET A 593 6.86 58.93 4.46
CA MET A 593 5.50 58.96 3.93
C MET A 593 5.32 60.24 3.14
N ALA A 594 5.20 60.15 1.82
CA ALA A 594 5.05 61.26 0.89
C ALA A 594 3.59 61.34 0.39
N SER A 595 3.00 62.54 0.43
CA SER A 595 1.68 62.77 -0.15
C SER A 595 1.72 63.91 -1.18
N HIS A 596 0.96 63.72 -2.26
CA HIS A 596 0.92 64.59 -3.43
C HIS A 596 -0.53 65.00 -3.70
N THR A 597 -0.68 66.16 -4.36
CA THR A 597 -1.97 66.68 -4.80
C THR A 597 -2.01 66.76 -6.33
N ASP A 598 -3.19 66.99 -6.86
CA ASP A 598 -3.36 67.43 -8.26
C ASP A 598 -2.95 68.88 -8.45
N ARG A 599 -3.18 69.42 -9.64
CA ARG A 599 -2.87 70.80 -10.08
C ARG A 599 -3.76 71.85 -9.44
N TRP A 600 -4.92 71.53 -8.89
CA TRP A 600 -5.89 72.46 -8.39
C TRP A 600 -5.48 73.11 -7.07
N GLY A 601 -5.57 74.42 -6.95
CA GLY A 601 -5.22 75.21 -5.76
C GLY A 601 -3.83 75.84 -5.80
N SER A 602 -3.54 76.69 -4.80
CA SER A 602 -2.25 77.34 -4.68
C SER A 602 -1.17 76.36 -4.20
N GLU A 603 0.08 76.63 -4.54
CA GLU A 603 1.22 75.81 -4.14
C GLU A 603 1.32 75.66 -2.61
N ALA A 604 1.20 76.78 -1.86
CA ALA A 604 1.25 76.80 -0.41
C ALA A 604 0.09 76.02 0.23
N TYR A 605 -1.09 76.07 -0.35
CA TYR A 605 -2.25 75.30 0.08
C TYR A 605 -2.02 73.81 -0.15
N ASN A 606 -1.63 73.40 -1.31
CA ASN A 606 -1.37 72.01 -1.65
C ASN A 606 -0.22 71.41 -0.86
N MET A 607 0.82 72.21 -0.58
CA MET A 607 1.91 71.80 0.30
C MET A 607 1.39 71.51 1.74
N SER A 608 0.56 72.39 2.29
CA SER A 608 -0.01 72.18 3.62
C SER A 608 -0.99 71.01 3.66
N LEU A 609 -1.85 70.83 2.66
CA LEU A 609 -2.81 69.75 2.56
C LEU A 609 -2.12 68.39 2.46
N SER A 610 -1.13 68.28 1.58
CA SER A 610 -0.36 67.01 1.39
C SER A 610 0.43 66.68 2.63
N HIS A 611 1.03 67.66 3.33
CA HIS A 611 1.73 67.37 4.61
C HIS A 611 0.78 66.82 5.68
N ARG A 612 -0.41 67.42 5.84
CA ARG A 612 -1.41 66.93 6.79
C ARG A 612 -1.87 65.50 6.45
N ARG A 613 -2.02 65.16 5.14
CA ARG A 613 -2.37 63.81 4.68
C ARG A 613 -1.27 62.81 4.97
N ALA A 614 -0.02 63.15 4.69
CA ALA A 614 1.12 62.30 5.06
C ALA A 614 1.19 62.09 6.58
N GLN A 615 0.94 63.15 7.38
CA GLN A 615 0.93 63.05 8.85
C GLN A 615 -0.18 62.13 9.35
N SER A 616 -1.39 62.18 8.77
CA SER A 616 -2.49 61.29 9.18
C SER A 616 -2.16 59.83 8.97
N VAL A 617 -1.42 59.49 7.91
CA VAL A 617 -0.93 58.10 7.67
C VAL A 617 0.10 57.75 8.73
N VAL A 618 1.09 58.61 9.00
CA VAL A 618 2.10 58.38 10.05
C VAL A 618 1.44 58.19 11.41
N ASP A 619 0.47 59.03 11.77
CA ASP A 619 -0.25 58.91 13.05
C ASP A 619 -1.01 57.58 13.15
N TYR A 620 -1.61 57.11 12.05
CA TYR A 620 -2.23 55.78 11.98
C TYR A 620 -1.23 54.65 12.23
N LEU A 621 -0.08 54.69 11.56
CA LEU A 621 0.97 53.65 11.70
C LEU A 621 1.52 53.63 13.14
N ILE A 622 1.73 54.81 13.78
CA ILE A 622 2.16 54.90 15.17
C ILE A 622 1.11 54.28 16.10
N ALA A 623 -0.17 54.63 15.90
CA ALA A 623 -1.28 54.08 16.71
C ALA A 623 -1.39 52.56 16.61
N HIS A 624 -0.88 51.97 15.54
CA HIS A 624 -0.86 50.51 15.29
C HIS A 624 0.51 49.85 15.53
N GLY A 625 1.40 50.51 16.29
CA GLY A 625 2.60 49.89 16.85
C GLY A 625 3.89 50.09 16.09
N ILE A 626 3.92 50.91 15.05
CA ILE A 626 5.19 51.26 14.36
C ILE A 626 5.86 52.41 15.13
N SER A 627 7.16 52.27 15.43
CA SER A 627 7.90 53.33 16.15
C SER A 627 7.91 54.66 15.36
N ALA A 628 7.67 55.78 16.08
CA ALA A 628 7.68 57.12 15.45
C ALA A 628 9.03 57.44 14.79
N ASP A 629 10.13 56.96 15.37
CA ASP A 629 11.50 57.17 14.83
C ASP A 629 11.76 56.50 13.49
N ARG A 630 10.88 55.56 13.10
CA ARG A 630 10.92 54.88 11.80
C ARG A 630 10.12 55.62 10.73
N LEU A 631 9.43 56.70 11.06
CA LEU A 631 8.44 57.34 10.20
C LEU A 631 8.70 58.85 10.06
N LYS A 632 8.71 59.35 8.83
CA LYS A 632 8.79 60.78 8.53
C LYS A 632 7.65 61.18 7.61
N ALA A 633 6.86 62.15 7.97
CA ALA A 633 5.81 62.72 7.13
C ALA A 633 6.33 63.87 6.26
N GLN A 634 6.06 63.81 4.97
CA GLN A 634 6.43 64.89 4.00
C GLN A 634 5.32 65.13 3.00
N GLY A 635 4.90 66.39 2.88
CA GLY A 635 4.01 66.84 1.82
C GLY A 635 4.80 67.45 0.65
N TYR A 636 4.45 67.12 -0.56
CA TYR A 636 5.06 67.67 -1.78
C TYR A 636 4.09 68.53 -2.61
N GLY A 637 2.80 68.58 -2.23
CA GLY A 637 1.78 69.31 -3.00
C GLY A 637 1.79 68.83 -4.45
N LYS A 638 1.80 69.78 -5.39
CA LYS A 638 1.88 69.54 -6.84
C LYS A 638 3.30 69.62 -7.40
N SER A 639 4.33 69.82 -6.55
CA SER A 639 5.70 70.06 -7.02
C SER A 639 6.40 68.84 -7.61
N GLN A 640 5.89 67.65 -7.34
CA GLN A 640 6.43 66.37 -7.82
C GLN A 640 5.34 65.58 -8.56
N PRO A 641 5.06 65.90 -9.84
CA PRO A 641 4.11 65.17 -10.64
C PRO A 641 4.64 63.76 -10.93
N LYS A 642 3.70 62.77 -11.04
CA LYS A 642 4.06 61.36 -11.28
C LYS A 642 4.62 61.18 -12.68
N THR A 643 5.67 60.39 -12.80
CA THR A 643 6.13 59.83 -14.07
C THR A 643 5.36 58.56 -14.38
N VAL A 644 4.90 58.42 -15.58
CA VAL A 644 4.18 57.21 -16.07
C VAL A 644 5.09 56.01 -16.04
N THR A 645 4.81 55.02 -15.20
CA THR A 645 5.49 53.72 -15.20
C THR A 645 4.84 52.77 -16.23
N LYS A 646 5.45 51.62 -16.51
CA LYS A 646 4.85 50.57 -17.33
C LYS A 646 3.45 50.16 -16.84
N ARG A 647 3.28 50.05 -15.51
CA ARG A 647 2.00 49.74 -14.93
C ARG A 647 0.95 50.83 -15.17
N ILE A 648 1.33 52.09 -14.99
CA ILE A 648 0.43 53.22 -15.27
C ILE A 648 0.05 53.23 -16.77
N ASN A 649 1.00 53.02 -17.69
CA ASN A 649 0.70 52.92 -19.12
C ASN A 649 -0.26 51.75 -19.46
N ARG A 650 -0.13 50.58 -18.77
CA ARG A 650 -1.10 49.46 -18.91
C ARG A 650 -2.51 49.83 -18.52
N LEU A 651 -2.64 50.53 -17.38
CA LEU A 651 -3.94 50.94 -16.83
C LEU A 651 -4.54 52.14 -17.60
N TYR A 652 -3.68 53.01 -18.10
CA TYR A 652 -4.02 54.24 -18.81
C TYR A 652 -3.22 54.32 -20.11
N PRO A 653 -3.60 53.58 -21.16
CA PRO A 653 -2.82 53.47 -22.41
C PRO A 653 -2.63 54.76 -23.16
N GLN A 654 -3.42 55.81 -22.86
CA GLN A 654 -3.28 57.16 -23.42
C GLN A 654 -2.05 57.91 -22.88
N PHE A 655 -1.42 57.46 -21.81
CA PHE A 655 -0.18 58.06 -21.27
C PHE A 655 1.02 57.17 -21.61
N GLU A 656 1.95 57.67 -22.40
CA GLU A 656 3.16 56.93 -22.78
C GLU A 656 4.09 56.76 -21.55
N GLU A 657 4.74 55.59 -21.41
CA GLU A 657 5.75 55.32 -20.39
C GLU A 657 6.86 56.38 -20.42
N GLY A 658 7.29 56.83 -19.24
CA GLY A 658 8.31 57.85 -19.07
C GLY A 658 7.77 59.29 -19.15
N THR A 659 6.50 59.50 -19.51
CA THR A 659 5.89 60.84 -19.52
C THR A 659 5.71 61.37 -18.09
N VAL A 660 6.11 62.60 -17.85
CA VAL A 660 5.86 63.28 -16.58
C VAL A 660 4.51 63.99 -16.64
N LEU A 661 3.59 63.66 -15.76
CA LEU A 661 2.24 64.25 -15.69
C LEU A 661 2.27 65.65 -15.04
N SER A 662 3.09 66.56 -15.60
CA SER A 662 3.23 67.95 -15.16
C SER A 662 1.94 68.75 -15.42
N GLU A 663 1.75 69.87 -14.72
CA GLU A 663 0.58 70.73 -14.90
C GLU A 663 0.48 71.18 -16.38
N GLU A 664 1.60 71.57 -17.03
CA GLU A 664 1.66 71.95 -18.42
C GLU A 664 1.21 70.83 -19.39
N TYR A 665 1.70 69.59 -19.13
CA TYR A 665 1.29 68.41 -19.94
C TYR A 665 -0.18 68.09 -19.74
N VAL A 666 -0.67 68.08 -18.50
CA VAL A 666 -2.07 67.80 -18.19
C VAL A 666 -3.02 68.78 -18.84
N LEU A 667 -2.70 70.07 -18.84
CA LEU A 667 -3.51 71.13 -19.50
C LEU A 667 -3.59 70.95 -21.03
N SER A 668 -2.67 70.21 -21.67
CA SER A 668 -2.70 69.90 -23.09
C SER A 668 -3.61 68.76 -23.48
N LEU A 669 -4.12 68.01 -22.54
CA LEU A 669 -4.93 66.80 -22.73
C LEU A 669 -6.43 67.12 -22.89
N SER A 670 -7.20 66.08 -23.29
CA SER A 670 -8.65 66.13 -23.26
C SER A 670 -9.14 66.26 -21.79
N GLU A 671 -10.35 66.80 -21.56
CA GLU A 671 -10.91 66.97 -20.20
C GLU A 671 -10.96 65.65 -19.41
N ALA A 672 -11.30 64.51 -20.07
CA ALA A 672 -11.29 63.18 -19.49
C ALA A 672 -9.90 62.71 -19.10
N ASP A 673 -8.90 62.94 -19.92
CA ASP A 673 -7.51 62.58 -19.69
C ASP A 673 -6.86 63.46 -18.64
N GLN A 674 -7.26 64.74 -18.55
CA GLN A 674 -6.87 65.63 -17.44
C GLN A 674 -7.28 65.07 -16.07
N GLU A 675 -8.54 64.62 -15.94
CA GLU A 675 -9.02 64.03 -14.68
C GLU A 675 -8.27 62.73 -14.36
N ALA A 676 -8.01 61.90 -15.34
CA ALA A 676 -7.21 60.69 -15.14
C ALA A 676 -5.78 61.00 -14.66
N ALA A 677 -5.13 61.99 -15.27
CA ALA A 677 -3.79 62.45 -14.88
C ALA A 677 -3.77 63.08 -13.50
N ASP A 678 -4.79 63.90 -13.16
CA ASP A 678 -4.97 64.47 -11.85
C ASP A 678 -5.20 63.38 -10.77
N GLN A 679 -5.96 62.32 -11.08
CA GLN A 679 -6.15 61.17 -10.19
C GLN A 679 -4.84 60.44 -9.93
N ILE A 680 -3.98 60.23 -10.94
CA ILE A 680 -2.67 59.59 -10.76
C ILE A 680 -1.74 60.49 -9.93
N ASN A 681 -1.83 61.82 -10.07
CA ASN A 681 -1.05 62.76 -9.27
C ASN A 681 -1.53 62.80 -7.79
N ARG A 682 -2.81 62.63 -7.49
CA ARG A 682 -3.37 62.54 -6.12
C ARG A 682 -2.97 61.17 -5.50
N ARG A 683 -1.78 61.06 -5.01
CA ARG A 683 -1.26 59.83 -4.43
C ARG A 683 -0.58 60.02 -3.10
N THR A 684 -0.53 58.87 -2.35
CA THR A 684 0.32 58.74 -1.19
C THR A 684 1.30 57.58 -1.46
N GLU A 685 2.57 57.84 -1.25
CA GLU A 685 3.64 56.85 -1.47
C GLU A 685 4.62 56.84 -0.31
N PHE A 686 5.38 55.74 -0.14
CA PHE A 686 6.47 55.71 0.82
C PHE A 686 7.80 55.46 0.12
N SER A 687 8.87 55.99 0.69
CA SER A 687 10.24 55.82 0.26
C SER A 687 11.08 55.34 1.44
N VAL A 688 11.99 54.39 1.18
CA VAL A 688 12.98 53.96 2.19
C VAL A 688 14.08 55.03 2.30
N ILE A 689 14.29 55.60 3.50
CA ILE A 689 15.33 56.61 3.74
C ILE A 689 16.49 56.11 4.58
N SER A 690 16.33 55.00 5.32
CA SER A 690 17.40 54.29 5.98
C SER A 690 17.06 52.81 6.15
N LEU A 691 18.10 51.96 6.21
CA LEU A 691 18.02 50.53 6.53
C LEU A 691 18.69 50.19 7.88
N ASP A 692 19.11 51.21 8.63
CA ASP A 692 19.95 51.10 9.82
C ASP A 692 19.24 51.54 11.10
N TYR A 693 17.95 51.28 11.22
CA TYR A 693 17.22 51.49 12.50
C TYR A 693 17.55 50.38 13.49
N GLU A 694 18.09 50.76 14.69
CA GLU A 694 18.44 49.83 15.77
C GLU A 694 17.28 49.56 16.75
#